data_0f68ab9dd868cba7d16004a373564b68
#
_entry.id   0f68ab9dd868cba7d16004a373564b68
#
_cell.length_a   1.000
_cell.length_b   1.000
_cell.length_c   1.000
_cell.angle_alpha   90.00
_cell.angle_beta   90.00
_cell.angle_gamma   90.00
#
_symmetry.space_group_name_H-M   'P 1'
#
loop_
_entity.id
_entity.type
_entity.pdbx_description
1 polymer ?
#
loop_
_entity_poly.entity_id
_entity_poly.type
_entity_poly.pdbx_seq_one_letter_code
_entity_poly.pdbx_strand_id
1 'polypeptide(L)'
;MNKIITMSLAAMLATLSISAQEKTYFVSPDGNDGSDGLSVESAWKTIHKVNTVVFQPGDKILFESGAVFKGQLKPLGSGSEGKPITISSFGGEKRPVIDFGEAEGAGILLENISYWEVKGMEITSKAPFKIGVGRQGISVTASGADHNLKHFVIKDNYIHDIWGQMGGRGENVGYYSSAILVRILRNRESFRDPSYKPSTINEVRIEGNKIERVDKCGIVCWGARDNVVVRKNYMDNIGGDGIFVNGPYRGLIEYNVIRRSCMRAGAPDLPGDDGWWPHVAACWIQDTEETIMQFNEVYDTGRNIYNGDGFAYDFDFNCKRCIAQYNYSKENNGFLLLMYNIFENVARYNISENDKTHLVQMQGSLKDDNNILYNNVFYVDHGLLDLDFFRGNEKETAKDINDLGAHFHNNIFYATGQGQFRTAYSTGETWKREFDDTLRPDLPSGSMFMSNCYFGPWKSGIPDDPKALVADPKFIAPGTGGDGLCSLAGYRLRPDSPCIGAGTYIPDNGRRDFFGQPVTDGKTDIGAFEYLGSIPESDPEKEAALDKAAREASSVAWARWSFPKVVATNGPSRFTIRLREPITDDIKGQISWTNPDNGKTYKLDISKLKDRRTIAIPVNANVSVPDGTKVKVSLTNGSFSEEFEIPVKEVELRNRWQ
;
A
#
# COMPACT_ATOMS: atom_id res chain seq x y z
N MET A 1 20.75 -79.90 7.31
CA MET A 1 21.25 -78.57 7.01
C MET A 1 20.56 -78.11 5.73
N ASN A 2 19.42 -77.49 5.83
CA ASN A 2 18.68 -76.91 4.68
C ASN A 2 18.57 -75.38 4.92
N LYS A 3 19.22 -74.61 4.08
CA LYS A 3 19.05 -73.16 4.01
C LYS A 3 17.82 -72.85 3.16
N ILE A 4 16.77 -72.31 3.79
CA ILE A 4 15.63 -71.75 3.11
C ILE A 4 15.99 -70.33 2.73
N ILE A 5 16.03 -70.06 1.43
CA ILE A 5 16.18 -68.72 0.87
C ILE A 5 14.78 -68.12 0.73
N THR A 6 14.49 -67.11 1.54
CA THR A 6 13.27 -66.35 1.43
C THR A 6 13.49 -65.20 0.43
N MET A 7 12.95 -65.31 -0.77
CA MET A 7 12.88 -64.21 -1.73
C MET A 7 11.74 -63.27 -1.33
N SER A 8 12.07 -62.08 -0.88
CA SER A 8 11.10 -61.01 -0.67
C SER A 8 10.74 -60.35 -2.01
N LEU A 9 9.52 -60.56 -2.46
CA LEU A 9 8.98 -59.90 -3.64
C LEU A 9 8.52 -58.49 -3.21
N ALA A 10 9.35 -57.46 -3.42
CA ALA A 10 8.96 -56.07 -3.28
C ALA A 10 8.12 -55.68 -4.52
N ALA A 11 6.81 -55.70 -4.38
CA ALA A 11 5.90 -55.16 -5.38
C ALA A 11 6.07 -53.62 -5.41
N MET A 12 6.73 -53.13 -6.42
CA MET A 12 6.85 -51.70 -6.73
C MET A 12 5.50 -51.25 -7.33
N LEU A 13 4.60 -50.75 -6.49
CA LEU A 13 3.40 -50.01 -6.93
C LEU A 13 3.84 -48.71 -7.56
N ALA A 14 4.11 -48.72 -8.85
CA ALA A 14 4.17 -47.51 -9.65
C ALA A 14 2.74 -46.98 -9.75
N THR A 15 2.40 -45.99 -8.92
CA THR A 15 1.21 -45.16 -9.12
C THR A 15 1.44 -44.36 -10.40
N LEU A 16 0.96 -44.88 -11.52
CA LEU A 16 0.75 -44.09 -12.73
C LEU A 16 -0.25 -43.00 -12.36
N SER A 17 0.24 -41.81 -12.02
CA SER A 17 -0.57 -40.63 -11.99
C SER A 17 -1.03 -40.38 -13.43
N ILE A 18 -2.21 -40.86 -13.80
CA ILE A 18 -2.86 -40.45 -15.03
C ILE A 18 -3.14 -38.96 -14.84
N SER A 19 -2.23 -38.12 -15.33
CA SER A 19 -2.51 -36.70 -15.45
C SER A 19 -3.75 -36.56 -16.31
N ALA A 20 -4.84 -36.09 -15.74
CA ALA A 20 -6.05 -35.80 -16.51
C ALA A 20 -5.64 -34.85 -17.65
N GLN A 21 -6.03 -35.15 -18.86
CA GLN A 21 -5.73 -34.30 -20.01
C GLN A 21 -6.45 -32.97 -19.83
N GLU A 22 -5.71 -31.87 -19.94
CA GLU A 22 -6.25 -30.52 -19.90
C GLU A 22 -7.30 -30.33 -21.00
N LYS A 23 -8.46 -29.81 -20.65
CA LYS A 23 -9.57 -29.60 -21.56
C LYS A 23 -9.81 -28.10 -21.80
N THR A 24 -10.25 -27.80 -23.01
CA THR A 24 -10.74 -26.46 -23.33
C THR A 24 -12.24 -26.56 -23.61
N TYR A 25 -13.02 -25.80 -22.83
CA TYR A 25 -14.46 -25.74 -22.98
C TYR A 25 -14.84 -24.41 -23.62
N PHE A 26 -15.79 -24.46 -24.55
CA PHE A 26 -16.29 -23.31 -25.28
C PHE A 26 -17.71 -22.98 -24.85
N VAL A 27 -18.01 -21.70 -24.72
CA VAL A 27 -19.34 -21.18 -24.32
C VAL A 27 -19.76 -20.12 -25.32
N SER A 28 -20.88 -20.33 -26.00
CA SER A 28 -21.44 -19.44 -27.03
C SER A 28 -22.96 -19.34 -26.88
N PRO A 29 -23.58 -18.17 -27.10
CA PRO A 29 -25.05 -18.04 -27.07
C PRO A 29 -25.76 -18.94 -28.09
N ASP A 30 -25.07 -19.33 -29.17
CA ASP A 30 -25.59 -20.25 -30.20
C ASP A 30 -25.33 -21.73 -29.85
N GLY A 31 -24.70 -22.00 -28.72
CA GLY A 31 -24.36 -23.37 -28.27
C GLY A 31 -25.53 -24.16 -27.72
N ASN A 32 -25.22 -25.36 -27.19
CA ASN A 32 -26.18 -26.29 -26.60
C ASN A 32 -25.63 -26.90 -25.32
N ASP A 33 -26.32 -26.70 -24.19
CA ASP A 33 -25.92 -27.24 -22.87
C ASP A 33 -25.94 -28.77 -22.79
N GLY A 34 -26.54 -29.47 -23.74
CA GLY A 34 -26.51 -30.91 -23.88
C GLY A 34 -25.24 -31.45 -24.56
N SER A 35 -24.42 -30.58 -25.16
CA SER A 35 -23.18 -30.95 -25.81
C SER A 35 -22.02 -31.09 -24.81
N ASP A 36 -20.87 -31.59 -25.26
CA ASP A 36 -19.68 -31.79 -24.42
C ASP A 36 -18.86 -30.50 -24.15
N GLY A 37 -19.08 -29.46 -24.96
CA GLY A 37 -18.40 -28.17 -24.86
C GLY A 37 -16.94 -28.16 -25.33
N LEU A 38 -16.43 -29.24 -25.94
CA LEU A 38 -15.00 -29.42 -26.21
C LEU A 38 -14.54 -28.85 -27.56
N SER A 39 -15.46 -28.33 -28.36
CA SER A 39 -15.15 -27.59 -29.60
C SER A 39 -16.08 -26.39 -29.75
N VAL A 40 -15.79 -25.53 -30.70
CA VAL A 40 -16.65 -24.37 -31.00
C VAL A 40 -18.03 -24.84 -31.47
N GLU A 41 -18.09 -25.90 -32.26
CA GLU A 41 -19.34 -26.46 -32.81
C GLU A 41 -20.18 -27.16 -31.73
N SER A 42 -19.54 -27.67 -30.67
CA SER A 42 -20.20 -28.31 -29.54
C SER A 42 -20.26 -27.44 -28.30
N ALA A 43 -20.11 -26.11 -28.46
CA ALA A 43 -20.08 -25.15 -27.36
C ALA A 43 -21.31 -25.24 -26.46
N TRP A 44 -21.13 -25.00 -25.18
CA TRP A 44 -22.25 -24.81 -24.24
C TRP A 44 -22.93 -23.47 -24.46
N LYS A 45 -24.18 -23.36 -24.06
CA LYS A 45 -24.98 -22.17 -24.26
C LYS A 45 -24.96 -21.21 -23.08
N THR A 46 -24.97 -21.71 -21.86
CA THR A 46 -25.29 -20.90 -20.69
C THR A 46 -24.22 -20.93 -19.59
N ILE A 47 -24.15 -19.86 -18.80
CA ILE A 47 -23.41 -19.84 -17.54
C ILE A 47 -23.89 -20.94 -16.59
N HIS A 48 -25.19 -21.23 -16.60
CA HIS A 48 -25.77 -22.28 -15.76
C HIS A 48 -25.08 -23.63 -16.00
N LYS A 49 -24.84 -23.98 -17.25
CA LYS A 49 -24.12 -25.22 -17.60
C LYS A 49 -22.69 -25.19 -17.03
N VAL A 50 -21.97 -24.09 -17.19
CA VAL A 50 -20.61 -23.94 -16.65
C VAL A 50 -20.60 -24.16 -15.14
N ASN A 51 -21.59 -23.63 -14.42
CA ASN A 51 -21.71 -23.76 -12.96
C ASN A 51 -22.00 -25.21 -12.47
N THR A 52 -22.32 -26.14 -13.36
CA THR A 52 -22.57 -27.57 -13.01
C THR A 52 -21.34 -28.46 -13.22
N VAL A 53 -20.26 -27.92 -13.77
CA VAL A 53 -19.05 -28.69 -14.12
C VAL A 53 -17.97 -28.52 -13.07
N VAL A 54 -17.36 -29.63 -12.65
CA VAL A 54 -16.16 -29.60 -11.78
C VAL A 54 -14.92 -29.64 -12.67
N PHE A 55 -14.28 -28.50 -12.83
CA PHE A 55 -13.09 -28.33 -13.66
C PHE A 55 -11.85 -28.95 -13.01
N GLN A 56 -10.91 -29.37 -13.84
CA GLN A 56 -9.67 -30.01 -13.44
C GLN A 56 -8.47 -29.07 -13.66
N PRO A 57 -7.31 -29.33 -12.99
CA PRO A 57 -6.11 -28.54 -13.19
C PRO A 57 -5.71 -28.41 -14.67
N GLY A 58 -5.53 -27.16 -15.12
CA GLY A 58 -5.16 -26.81 -16.49
C GLY A 58 -6.33 -26.59 -17.45
N ASP A 59 -7.56 -26.86 -17.03
CA ASP A 59 -8.75 -26.64 -17.86
C ASP A 59 -8.92 -25.15 -18.22
N LYS A 60 -9.52 -24.90 -19.40
CA LYS A 60 -9.85 -23.57 -19.90
C LYS A 60 -11.34 -23.47 -20.19
N ILE A 61 -11.93 -22.34 -19.82
CA ILE A 61 -13.33 -22.01 -20.12
C ILE A 61 -13.30 -20.74 -20.97
N LEU A 62 -13.59 -20.89 -22.25
CA LEU A 62 -13.52 -19.80 -23.22
C LEU A 62 -14.92 -19.36 -23.60
N PHE A 63 -15.22 -18.09 -23.38
CA PHE A 63 -16.47 -17.44 -23.76
C PHE A 63 -16.32 -16.77 -25.12
N GLU A 64 -17.36 -16.83 -25.95
CA GLU A 64 -17.34 -16.21 -27.27
C GLU A 64 -17.20 -14.69 -27.18
N SER A 65 -16.22 -14.16 -27.93
CA SER A 65 -15.88 -12.74 -27.96
C SER A 65 -17.06 -11.88 -28.43
N GLY A 66 -17.35 -10.81 -27.66
CA GLY A 66 -18.43 -9.87 -27.96
C GLY A 66 -19.84 -10.38 -27.62
N ALA A 67 -19.98 -11.61 -27.20
CA ALA A 67 -21.26 -12.17 -26.76
C ALA A 67 -21.61 -11.75 -25.32
N VAL A 68 -22.92 -11.73 -25.00
CA VAL A 68 -23.44 -11.39 -23.68
C VAL A 68 -24.04 -12.61 -23.01
N PHE A 69 -23.52 -12.94 -21.85
CA PHE A 69 -23.97 -14.05 -21.02
C PHE A 69 -24.66 -13.51 -19.77
N LYS A 70 -25.91 -13.93 -19.54
CA LYS A 70 -26.73 -13.50 -18.40
C LYS A 70 -26.54 -14.41 -17.20
N GLY A 71 -26.38 -13.79 -16.01
CA GLY A 71 -26.32 -14.51 -14.73
C GLY A 71 -24.94 -14.48 -14.08
N GLN A 72 -24.84 -15.17 -12.94
CA GLN A 72 -23.62 -15.23 -12.12
C GLN A 72 -22.82 -16.50 -12.45
N LEU A 73 -21.54 -16.34 -12.72
CA LEU A 73 -20.59 -17.43 -12.96
C LEU A 73 -19.99 -17.89 -11.62
N LYS A 74 -20.27 -19.12 -11.22
CA LYS A 74 -19.81 -19.76 -9.97
C LYS A 74 -19.20 -21.13 -10.28
N PRO A 75 -18.02 -21.17 -10.89
CA PRO A 75 -17.42 -22.43 -11.35
C PRO A 75 -16.97 -23.30 -10.16
N LEU A 76 -16.86 -24.60 -10.39
CA LEU A 76 -16.45 -25.58 -9.39
C LEU A 76 -15.09 -26.20 -9.73
N GLY A 77 -14.38 -26.71 -8.71
CA GLY A 77 -13.08 -27.33 -8.88
C GLY A 77 -11.92 -26.35 -8.64
N SER A 78 -10.75 -26.91 -8.52
CA SER A 78 -9.51 -26.15 -8.32
C SER A 78 -8.44 -26.58 -9.30
N GLY A 79 -7.63 -25.62 -9.74
CA GLY A 79 -6.40 -25.92 -10.44
C GLY A 79 -5.33 -26.47 -9.48
N SER A 80 -4.10 -26.51 -9.93
CA SER A 80 -2.93 -26.86 -9.13
C SER A 80 -1.74 -26.00 -9.51
N GLU A 81 -0.68 -26.10 -8.76
CA GLU A 81 0.57 -25.39 -9.06
C GLU A 81 1.03 -25.68 -10.50
N GLY A 82 1.29 -24.61 -11.25
CA GLY A 82 1.66 -24.68 -12.67
C GLY A 82 0.52 -25.05 -13.64
N LYS A 83 -0.68 -25.39 -13.14
CA LYS A 83 -1.87 -25.76 -13.93
C LYS A 83 -3.13 -25.06 -13.42
N PRO A 84 -3.20 -23.72 -13.48
CA PRO A 84 -4.39 -22.99 -13.10
C PRO A 84 -5.55 -23.26 -14.07
N ILE A 85 -6.77 -23.10 -13.60
CA ILE A 85 -7.97 -23.08 -14.45
C ILE A 85 -8.16 -21.65 -14.95
N THR A 86 -8.41 -21.48 -16.24
CA THR A 86 -8.49 -20.17 -16.85
C THR A 86 -9.87 -19.89 -17.42
N ILE A 87 -10.45 -18.73 -17.06
CA ILE A 87 -11.60 -18.12 -17.74
C ILE A 87 -11.07 -17.05 -18.67
N SER A 88 -11.43 -17.14 -19.98
CA SER A 88 -11.02 -16.19 -21.01
C SER A 88 -11.99 -16.17 -22.18
N SER A 89 -11.56 -15.68 -23.34
CA SER A 89 -12.36 -15.53 -24.55
C SER A 89 -11.79 -16.31 -25.74
N PHE A 90 -12.63 -16.53 -26.76
CA PHE A 90 -12.24 -17.04 -28.07
C PHE A 90 -12.97 -16.29 -29.19
N GLY A 91 -12.46 -16.35 -30.39
CA GLY A 91 -13.15 -15.93 -31.62
C GLY A 91 -13.02 -14.45 -32.00
N GLY A 92 -12.28 -13.64 -31.25
CA GLY A 92 -12.06 -12.23 -31.61
C GLY A 92 -11.45 -11.39 -30.49
N GLU A 93 -11.39 -10.08 -30.70
CA GLU A 93 -10.75 -9.12 -29.77
C GLU A 93 -11.74 -8.49 -28.77
N LYS A 94 -13.05 -8.53 -29.06
CA LYS A 94 -14.05 -7.95 -28.15
C LYS A 94 -14.20 -8.85 -26.93
N ARG A 95 -14.27 -8.24 -25.74
CA ARG A 95 -14.51 -9.00 -24.51
C ARG A 95 -15.89 -9.64 -24.50
N PRO A 96 -16.02 -10.90 -24.07
CA PRO A 96 -17.33 -11.45 -23.69
C PRO A 96 -17.83 -10.78 -22.43
N VAL A 97 -19.13 -10.52 -22.36
CA VAL A 97 -19.79 -9.79 -21.29
C VAL A 97 -20.49 -10.76 -20.34
N ILE A 98 -20.16 -10.71 -19.06
CA ILE A 98 -20.96 -11.30 -17.98
C ILE A 98 -21.84 -10.19 -17.42
N ASP A 99 -23.13 -10.24 -17.72
CA ASP A 99 -24.15 -9.32 -17.17
C ASP A 99 -24.99 -10.07 -16.14
N PHE A 100 -24.72 -9.81 -14.84
CA PHE A 100 -25.43 -10.52 -13.76
C PHE A 100 -26.69 -9.78 -13.28
N GLY A 101 -27.09 -8.70 -13.94
CA GLY A 101 -28.36 -8.02 -13.73
C GLY A 101 -28.53 -7.51 -12.31
N GLU A 102 -29.71 -7.77 -11.72
CA GLU A 102 -30.06 -7.29 -10.37
C GLU A 102 -29.59 -8.24 -9.25
N ALA A 103 -28.91 -9.32 -9.57
CA ALA A 103 -28.50 -10.30 -8.57
C ALA A 103 -27.57 -9.66 -7.52
N GLU A 104 -27.76 -10.07 -6.27
CA GLU A 104 -26.81 -9.79 -5.20
C GLU A 104 -25.59 -10.69 -5.32
N GLY A 105 -24.42 -10.21 -4.84
CA GLY A 105 -23.15 -10.96 -4.89
C GLY A 105 -22.37 -10.67 -6.18
N ALA A 106 -21.58 -11.62 -6.61
CA ALA A 106 -20.59 -11.41 -7.66
C ALA A 106 -21.04 -11.85 -9.05
N GLY A 107 -20.63 -11.12 -10.09
CA GLY A 107 -20.74 -11.58 -11.48
C GLY A 107 -19.90 -12.82 -11.73
N ILE A 108 -18.67 -12.88 -11.19
CA ILE A 108 -17.83 -14.09 -11.14
C ILE A 108 -17.44 -14.35 -9.69
N LEU A 109 -17.81 -15.51 -9.15
CA LEU A 109 -17.51 -15.91 -7.77
C LEU A 109 -16.58 -17.14 -7.75
N LEU A 110 -15.38 -16.96 -7.20
CA LEU A 110 -14.41 -18.00 -6.91
C LEU A 110 -14.43 -18.27 -5.39
N GLU A 111 -15.25 -19.21 -4.94
CA GLU A 111 -15.45 -19.49 -3.51
C GLU A 111 -14.85 -20.83 -3.09
N ASN A 112 -13.94 -20.80 -2.11
CA ASN A 112 -13.26 -21.98 -1.55
C ASN A 112 -12.55 -22.85 -2.61
N ILE A 113 -12.11 -22.25 -3.70
CA ILE A 113 -11.37 -22.87 -4.79
C ILE A 113 -10.05 -22.14 -5.02
N SER A 114 -9.06 -22.81 -5.57
CA SER A 114 -7.69 -22.29 -5.76
C SER A 114 -7.21 -22.45 -7.18
N TYR A 115 -6.18 -21.68 -7.55
CA TYR A 115 -5.50 -21.72 -8.84
C TYR A 115 -6.44 -21.38 -10.00
N TRP A 116 -6.98 -20.16 -9.95
CA TRP A 116 -7.86 -19.61 -10.97
C TRP A 116 -7.32 -18.33 -11.58
N GLU A 117 -7.53 -18.20 -12.86
CA GLU A 117 -7.20 -17.02 -13.64
C GLU A 117 -8.40 -16.51 -14.42
N VAL A 118 -8.74 -15.22 -14.29
CA VAL A 118 -9.85 -14.55 -15.01
C VAL A 118 -9.24 -13.45 -15.87
N LYS A 119 -9.33 -13.61 -17.19
CA LYS A 119 -8.62 -12.74 -18.14
C LYS A 119 -9.52 -12.27 -19.28
N GLY A 120 -9.45 -10.98 -19.60
CA GLY A 120 -10.05 -10.41 -20.81
C GLY A 120 -11.57 -10.43 -20.85
N MET A 121 -12.24 -10.44 -19.71
CA MET A 121 -13.69 -10.43 -19.58
C MET A 121 -14.23 -9.01 -19.38
N GLU A 122 -15.48 -8.78 -19.78
CA GLU A 122 -16.26 -7.61 -19.38
C GLU A 122 -17.31 -8.02 -18.39
N ILE A 123 -17.41 -7.31 -17.25
CA ILE A 123 -18.35 -7.66 -16.18
C ILE A 123 -19.16 -6.42 -15.80
N THR A 124 -20.48 -6.56 -15.79
CA THR A 124 -21.40 -5.46 -15.47
C THR A 124 -22.68 -5.97 -14.81
N SER A 125 -23.33 -5.10 -14.03
CA SER A 125 -24.68 -5.40 -13.52
C SER A 125 -25.74 -4.45 -14.09
N LYS A 126 -25.40 -3.17 -14.28
CA LYS A 126 -26.34 -2.10 -14.69
C LYS A 126 -27.63 -2.00 -13.84
N ALA A 127 -27.64 -2.68 -12.70
CA ALA A 127 -28.78 -2.68 -11.81
C ALA A 127 -28.84 -1.36 -11.03
N PRO A 128 -30.01 -0.84 -10.70
CA PRO A 128 -30.11 0.35 -9.87
C PRO A 128 -29.53 0.10 -8.47
N PHE A 129 -29.13 1.18 -7.82
CA PHE A 129 -28.79 1.17 -6.40
C PHE A 129 -29.93 0.56 -5.57
N LYS A 130 -29.58 -0.28 -4.61
CA LYS A 130 -30.54 -0.86 -3.65
C LYS A 130 -29.88 -1.01 -2.28
N ILE A 131 -30.56 -0.51 -1.25
CA ILE A 131 -30.12 -0.64 0.15
C ILE A 131 -30.02 -2.12 0.54
N GLY A 132 -29.01 -2.46 1.31
CA GLY A 132 -28.77 -3.83 1.80
C GLY A 132 -28.22 -4.78 0.75
N VAL A 133 -27.96 -4.35 -0.48
CA VAL A 133 -27.47 -5.19 -1.57
C VAL A 133 -26.03 -4.87 -1.88
N GLY A 134 -25.13 -5.83 -1.64
CA GLY A 134 -23.74 -5.78 -2.06
C GLY A 134 -23.57 -6.47 -3.42
N ARG A 135 -22.91 -5.79 -4.38
CA ARG A 135 -22.59 -6.35 -5.70
C ARG A 135 -21.11 -6.25 -5.99
N GLN A 136 -20.56 -7.30 -6.60
CA GLN A 136 -19.16 -7.35 -7.02
C GLN A 136 -19.06 -7.75 -8.49
N GLY A 137 -18.06 -7.20 -9.17
CA GLY A 137 -17.72 -7.72 -10.50
C GLY A 137 -17.13 -9.12 -10.39
N ILE A 138 -15.96 -9.22 -9.75
CA ILE A 138 -15.26 -10.50 -9.49
C ILE A 138 -15.01 -10.62 -7.99
N SER A 139 -15.34 -11.77 -7.41
CA SER A 139 -15.05 -12.08 -6.00
C SER A 139 -14.25 -13.36 -5.83
N VAL A 140 -13.16 -13.28 -5.04
CA VAL A 140 -12.43 -14.43 -4.49
C VAL A 140 -12.74 -14.48 -3.00
N THR A 141 -13.37 -15.57 -2.56
CA THR A 141 -13.87 -15.64 -1.18
C THR A 141 -13.45 -16.96 -0.52
N ALA A 142 -12.82 -16.86 0.64
CA ALA A 142 -12.68 -17.97 1.58
C ALA A 142 -13.80 -17.87 2.62
N SER A 143 -14.75 -18.81 2.59
CA SER A 143 -15.83 -18.91 3.56
C SER A 143 -15.66 -20.14 4.44
N GLY A 144 -15.82 -19.98 5.76
CA GLY A 144 -15.55 -21.03 6.73
C GLY A 144 -14.13 -21.05 7.25
N ALA A 145 -13.73 -22.17 7.83
CA ALA A 145 -12.44 -22.37 8.49
C ALA A 145 -11.50 -23.27 7.69
N ASP A 146 -10.19 -23.13 7.93
CA ASP A 146 -9.13 -24.04 7.49
C ASP A 146 -8.94 -24.14 5.96
N HIS A 147 -9.37 -23.13 5.19
CA HIS A 147 -9.07 -23.03 3.77
C HIS A 147 -7.72 -22.34 3.55
N ASN A 148 -6.84 -22.95 2.78
CA ASN A 148 -5.60 -22.32 2.32
C ASN A 148 -5.68 -22.12 0.80
N LEU A 149 -6.27 -21.00 0.40
CA LEU A 149 -6.51 -20.69 -1.01
C LEU A 149 -5.28 -20.00 -1.61
N LYS A 150 -4.94 -20.35 -2.84
CA LYS A 150 -3.75 -19.86 -3.52
C LYS A 150 -3.98 -19.58 -5.00
N HIS A 151 -3.17 -18.70 -5.53
CA HIS A 151 -2.99 -18.39 -6.93
C HIS A 151 -4.27 -17.89 -7.60
N PHE A 152 -4.46 -16.58 -7.54
CA PHE A 152 -5.53 -15.88 -8.24
C PHE A 152 -4.95 -14.80 -9.13
N VAL A 153 -5.24 -14.86 -10.43
CA VAL A 153 -4.84 -13.85 -11.40
C VAL A 153 -6.10 -13.24 -12.02
N ILE A 154 -6.35 -11.96 -11.72
CA ILE A 154 -7.46 -11.18 -12.29
C ILE A 154 -6.84 -10.14 -13.20
N LYS A 155 -6.90 -10.37 -14.52
CA LYS A 155 -6.08 -9.61 -15.47
C LYS A 155 -6.83 -9.14 -16.69
N ASP A 156 -6.55 -7.88 -17.10
CA ASP A 156 -7.01 -7.29 -18.36
C ASP A 156 -8.55 -7.30 -18.53
N ASN A 157 -9.31 -7.30 -17.41
CA ASN A 157 -10.77 -7.26 -17.46
C ASN A 157 -11.27 -5.82 -17.51
N TYR A 158 -12.49 -5.62 -18.03
CA TYR A 158 -13.24 -4.39 -17.95
C TYR A 158 -14.44 -4.58 -17.03
N ILE A 159 -14.46 -3.89 -15.89
CA ILE A 159 -15.48 -4.04 -14.85
C ILE A 159 -16.14 -2.68 -14.65
N HIS A 160 -17.46 -2.61 -14.84
CA HIS A 160 -18.13 -1.33 -14.81
C HIS A 160 -19.62 -1.41 -14.46
N ASP A 161 -20.17 -0.26 -14.08
CA ASP A 161 -21.58 -0.12 -13.72
C ASP A 161 -22.00 -1.11 -12.62
N ILE A 162 -21.19 -1.18 -11.55
CA ILE A 162 -21.47 -2.02 -10.37
C ILE A 162 -22.08 -1.16 -9.28
N TRP A 163 -23.41 -1.22 -9.17
CA TRP A 163 -24.17 -0.39 -8.26
C TRP A 163 -24.64 -1.19 -7.04
N GLY A 164 -24.26 -0.76 -5.84
CA GLY A 164 -24.63 -1.41 -4.60
C GLY A 164 -24.52 -0.44 -3.42
N GLN A 165 -24.78 -0.90 -2.21
CA GLN A 165 -24.76 -0.05 -1.03
C GLN A 165 -23.34 0.42 -0.70
N MET A 166 -23.17 1.71 -0.44
CA MET A 166 -21.90 2.32 -0.06
C MET A 166 -21.55 2.17 1.43
N GLY A 167 -22.49 2.28 2.30
CA GLY A 167 -22.29 2.31 3.75
C GLY A 167 -23.52 1.81 4.51
N GLY A 168 -23.48 1.90 5.83
CA GLY A 168 -24.55 1.50 6.75
C GLY A 168 -24.02 0.77 7.97
N ARG A 169 -24.72 0.87 9.11
CA ARG A 169 -24.43 0.07 10.30
C ARG A 169 -24.84 -1.37 10.05
N GLY A 170 -23.97 -2.27 10.38
CA GLY A 170 -24.17 -3.70 10.24
C GLY A 170 -23.24 -4.30 9.22
N GLU A 171 -22.76 -5.41 9.54
CA GLU A 171 -21.87 -6.36 8.86
C GLU A 171 -21.29 -5.93 7.50
N ASN A 172 -20.48 -4.83 7.50
CA ASN A 172 -19.54 -4.49 6.41
C ASN A 172 -20.12 -4.49 4.97
N VAL A 173 -21.41 -4.25 4.81
CA VAL A 173 -22.07 -4.30 3.49
C VAL A 173 -21.45 -3.34 2.49
N GLY A 174 -20.96 -2.18 2.97
CA GLY A 174 -20.31 -1.20 2.12
C GLY A 174 -19.12 -1.74 1.34
N TYR A 175 -18.22 -2.48 1.97
CA TYR A 175 -17.06 -3.08 1.29
C TYR A 175 -17.43 -4.21 0.35
N TYR A 176 -18.64 -4.72 0.40
CA TYR A 176 -19.13 -5.75 -0.49
C TYR A 176 -19.60 -5.24 -1.85
N SER A 177 -19.65 -3.93 -2.06
CA SER A 177 -19.99 -3.32 -3.36
C SER A 177 -18.69 -2.84 -4.04
N SER A 178 -18.02 -3.72 -4.75
CA SER A 178 -16.70 -3.46 -5.34
C SER A 178 -16.56 -4.08 -6.73
N ALA A 179 -15.69 -3.53 -7.56
CA ALA A 179 -15.39 -4.17 -8.84
C ALA A 179 -14.67 -5.50 -8.63
N ILE A 180 -13.63 -5.52 -7.78
CA ILE A 180 -12.89 -6.74 -7.44
C ILE A 180 -12.82 -6.84 -5.92
N LEU A 181 -13.24 -7.99 -5.38
CA LEU A 181 -13.24 -8.29 -3.96
C LEU A 181 -12.50 -9.61 -3.69
N VAL A 182 -11.42 -9.54 -2.93
CA VAL A 182 -10.73 -10.70 -2.35
C VAL A 182 -10.96 -10.64 -0.85
N ARG A 183 -11.58 -11.69 -0.26
CA ARG A 183 -11.93 -11.64 1.16
C ARG A 183 -11.92 -12.99 1.86
N ILE A 184 -11.67 -12.93 3.17
CA ILE A 184 -11.91 -14.04 4.08
C ILE A 184 -13.15 -13.71 4.90
N LEU A 185 -14.21 -14.51 4.72
CA LEU A 185 -15.41 -14.39 5.55
C LEU A 185 -15.16 -15.03 6.91
N ARG A 186 -15.22 -14.23 7.95
CA ARG A 186 -15.06 -14.66 9.33
C ARG A 186 -16.40 -14.54 10.06
N ASN A 187 -16.84 -15.60 10.71
CA ASN A 187 -17.96 -15.51 11.64
C ASN A 187 -17.46 -14.98 12.99
N ARG A 188 -18.18 -14.04 13.61
CA ARG A 188 -17.84 -13.52 14.94
C ARG A 188 -17.73 -14.61 16.02
N GLU A 189 -18.50 -15.67 15.91
CA GLU A 189 -18.45 -16.81 16.84
C GLU A 189 -17.13 -17.57 16.74
N SER A 190 -16.53 -17.60 15.55
CA SER A 190 -15.26 -18.27 15.27
C SER A 190 -14.08 -17.68 16.08
N PHE A 191 -14.12 -16.41 16.42
CA PHE A 191 -13.07 -15.78 17.25
C PHE A 191 -13.07 -16.24 18.70
N ARG A 192 -14.17 -16.86 19.16
CA ARG A 192 -14.31 -17.38 20.53
C ARG A 192 -13.98 -18.86 20.64
N ASP A 193 -13.83 -19.55 19.53
CA ASP A 193 -13.47 -20.96 19.47
C ASP A 193 -11.94 -21.12 19.37
N PRO A 194 -11.27 -21.64 20.41
CA PRO A 194 -9.82 -21.83 20.40
C PRO A 194 -9.34 -22.83 19.32
N SER A 195 -10.24 -23.67 18.80
CA SER A 195 -9.93 -24.65 17.75
C SER A 195 -10.08 -24.07 16.33
N TYR A 196 -10.63 -22.85 16.21
CA TYR A 196 -10.85 -22.23 14.91
C TYR A 196 -9.53 -21.90 14.23
N LYS A 197 -9.33 -22.48 13.06
CA LYS A 197 -8.21 -22.15 12.19
C LYS A 197 -8.67 -21.16 11.13
N PRO A 198 -8.11 -19.93 11.12
CA PRO A 198 -8.48 -18.96 10.11
C PRO A 198 -8.08 -19.43 8.72
N SER A 199 -8.96 -19.21 7.76
CA SER A 199 -8.62 -19.39 6.34
C SER A 199 -7.58 -18.38 5.90
N THR A 200 -6.82 -18.69 4.84
CA THR A 200 -5.85 -17.80 4.20
C THR A 200 -6.10 -17.71 2.70
N ILE A 201 -5.79 -16.56 2.12
CA ILE A 201 -5.74 -16.35 0.67
C ILE A 201 -4.35 -15.78 0.35
N ASN A 202 -3.63 -16.40 -0.57
CA ASN A 202 -2.27 -16.03 -0.93
C ASN A 202 -2.09 -15.99 -2.45
N GLU A 203 -1.02 -15.37 -2.93
CA GLU A 203 -0.66 -15.29 -4.35
C GLU A 203 -1.77 -14.65 -5.19
N VAL A 204 -2.18 -13.45 -4.80
CA VAL A 204 -3.21 -12.66 -5.49
C VAL A 204 -2.55 -11.65 -6.42
N ARG A 205 -2.86 -11.70 -7.70
CA ARG A 205 -2.41 -10.72 -8.70
C ARG A 205 -3.61 -10.10 -9.40
N ILE A 206 -3.76 -8.79 -9.23
CA ILE A 206 -4.80 -7.99 -9.88
C ILE A 206 -4.09 -6.99 -10.79
N GLU A 207 -4.15 -7.21 -12.12
CA GLU A 207 -3.28 -6.52 -13.06
C GLU A 207 -4.00 -6.08 -14.33
N GLY A 208 -3.77 -4.83 -14.78
CA GLY A 208 -4.22 -4.37 -16.09
C GLY A 208 -5.73 -4.22 -16.24
N ASN A 209 -6.49 -4.26 -15.15
CA ASN A 209 -7.93 -4.14 -15.23
C ASN A 209 -8.35 -2.68 -15.43
N LYS A 210 -9.40 -2.46 -16.23
CA LYS A 210 -10.11 -1.19 -16.36
C LYS A 210 -11.37 -1.24 -15.53
N ILE A 211 -11.54 -0.30 -14.60
CA ILE A 211 -12.65 -0.25 -13.64
C ILE A 211 -13.31 1.13 -13.71
N GLU A 212 -14.59 1.18 -13.95
CA GLU A 212 -15.31 2.45 -14.09
C GLU A 212 -16.71 2.39 -13.48
N ARG A 213 -17.14 3.48 -12.87
CA ARG A 213 -18.52 3.63 -12.35
C ARG A 213 -18.93 2.52 -11.39
N VAL A 214 -18.26 2.51 -10.25
CA VAL A 214 -18.50 1.55 -9.16
C VAL A 214 -18.92 2.31 -7.91
N ASP A 215 -19.97 1.88 -7.25
CA ASP A 215 -20.56 2.62 -6.13
C ASP A 215 -19.63 2.76 -4.94
N LYS A 216 -18.95 1.70 -4.50
CA LYS A 216 -18.09 1.80 -3.32
C LYS A 216 -16.62 1.62 -3.64
N CYS A 217 -16.15 0.45 -3.96
CA CYS A 217 -14.71 0.22 -4.08
C CYS A 217 -14.30 -0.28 -5.47
N GLY A 218 -13.17 0.19 -5.96
CA GLY A 218 -12.55 -0.37 -7.16
C GLY A 218 -11.99 -1.77 -6.86
N ILE A 219 -10.96 -1.86 -6.02
CA ILE A 219 -10.30 -3.10 -5.64
C ILE A 219 -10.22 -3.20 -4.12
N VAL A 220 -10.67 -4.33 -3.57
CA VAL A 220 -10.56 -4.66 -2.14
C VAL A 220 -9.86 -6.00 -1.98
N CYS A 221 -8.76 -6.00 -1.22
CA CYS A 221 -8.12 -7.22 -0.74
C CYS A 221 -8.20 -7.25 0.79
N TRP A 222 -9.15 -7.98 1.35
CA TRP A 222 -9.37 -8.05 2.79
C TRP A 222 -8.96 -9.40 3.37
N GLY A 223 -7.83 -9.40 4.08
CA GLY A 223 -7.28 -10.58 4.73
C GLY A 223 -6.41 -11.47 3.83
N ALA A 224 -6.14 -11.08 2.59
CA ALA A 224 -5.10 -11.73 1.78
C ALA A 224 -3.72 -11.51 2.43
N ARG A 225 -2.85 -12.54 2.39
CA ARG A 225 -1.61 -12.55 3.18
C ARG A 225 -0.35 -12.38 2.34
N ASP A 226 0.12 -13.43 1.69
CA ASP A 226 1.40 -13.42 1.02
C ASP A 226 1.27 -13.20 -0.49
N ASN A 227 2.24 -12.49 -1.09
CA ASN A 227 2.32 -12.25 -2.53
C ASN A 227 1.07 -11.57 -3.10
N VAL A 228 0.61 -10.49 -2.47
CA VAL A 228 -0.49 -9.66 -2.99
C VAL A 228 0.10 -8.57 -3.89
N VAL A 229 -0.27 -8.58 -5.17
CA VAL A 229 0.18 -7.62 -6.17
C VAL A 229 -1.02 -6.98 -6.85
N VAL A 230 -1.15 -5.66 -6.73
CA VAL A 230 -2.17 -4.84 -7.41
C VAL A 230 -1.45 -3.84 -8.30
N ARG A 231 -1.48 -4.03 -9.63
CA ARG A 231 -0.69 -3.20 -10.51
C ARG A 231 -1.31 -2.90 -11.85
N LYS A 232 -0.95 -1.75 -12.42
CA LYS A 232 -1.34 -1.34 -13.78
C LYS A 232 -2.85 -1.34 -14.00
N ASN A 233 -3.64 -1.15 -12.93
CA ASN A 233 -5.07 -1.01 -13.05
C ASN A 233 -5.43 0.46 -13.29
N TYR A 234 -6.42 0.70 -14.12
CA TYR A 234 -7.01 2.02 -14.34
C TYR A 234 -8.38 2.06 -13.70
N MET A 235 -8.62 3.07 -12.86
CA MET A 235 -9.90 3.27 -12.18
C MET A 235 -10.40 4.68 -12.38
N ASP A 236 -11.70 4.82 -12.66
CA ASP A 236 -12.32 6.13 -12.84
C ASP A 236 -13.78 6.15 -12.37
N ASN A 237 -14.16 7.21 -11.69
CA ASN A 237 -15.49 7.43 -11.16
C ASN A 237 -15.93 6.32 -10.17
N ILE A 238 -15.17 6.24 -9.07
CA ILE A 238 -15.40 5.32 -7.97
C ILE A 238 -16.06 6.08 -6.81
N GLY A 239 -17.18 5.58 -6.32
CA GLY A 239 -17.95 6.27 -5.29
C GLY A 239 -17.23 6.36 -3.94
N GLY A 240 -16.44 5.36 -3.59
CA GLY A 240 -15.61 5.30 -2.39
C GLY A 240 -14.15 5.03 -2.73
N ASP A 241 -13.58 3.98 -2.15
CA ASP A 241 -12.16 3.66 -2.25
C ASP A 241 -11.73 3.22 -3.65
N GLY A 242 -10.60 3.70 -4.12
CA GLY A 242 -10.00 3.17 -5.33
C GLY A 242 -9.40 1.78 -5.08
N ILE A 243 -8.39 1.70 -4.23
CA ILE A 243 -7.72 0.46 -3.81
C ILE A 243 -7.66 0.41 -2.29
N PHE A 244 -8.17 -0.66 -1.71
CA PHE A 244 -8.04 -1.00 -0.30
C PHE A 244 -7.38 -2.37 -0.12
N VAL A 245 -6.26 -2.43 0.59
CA VAL A 245 -5.53 -3.67 0.85
C VAL A 245 -5.28 -3.84 2.35
N ASN A 246 -5.87 -4.89 2.91
CA ASN A 246 -5.78 -5.22 4.33
C ASN A 246 -5.16 -6.61 4.53
N GLY A 247 -4.17 -6.70 5.39
CA GLY A 247 -3.61 -7.94 5.90
C GLY A 247 -2.37 -8.50 5.24
N PRO A 248 -1.86 -8.01 4.09
CA PRO A 248 -0.72 -8.64 3.46
C PRO A 248 0.59 -8.42 4.24
N TYR A 249 1.48 -9.37 4.06
CA TYR A 249 2.89 -9.22 4.32
C TYR A 249 3.61 -9.05 2.97
N ARG A 250 4.38 -7.96 2.81
CA ARG A 250 5.09 -7.62 1.58
C ARG A 250 4.19 -7.46 0.35
N GLY A 251 3.03 -6.82 0.53
CA GLY A 251 2.16 -6.44 -0.58
C GLY A 251 2.83 -5.43 -1.53
N LEU A 252 2.43 -5.45 -2.80
CA LEU A 252 2.92 -4.50 -3.81
C LEU A 252 1.74 -3.87 -4.56
N ILE A 253 1.64 -2.53 -4.47
CA ILE A 253 0.62 -1.74 -5.15
C ILE A 253 1.37 -0.75 -6.04
N GLU A 254 1.33 -0.95 -7.38
CA GLU A 254 2.18 -0.17 -8.27
C GLU A 254 1.58 0.13 -9.64
N TYR A 255 1.95 1.29 -10.21
CA TYR A 255 1.53 1.72 -11.55
C TYR A 255 0.02 1.73 -11.75
N ASN A 256 -0.75 1.94 -10.68
CA ASN A 256 -2.20 2.10 -10.81
C ASN A 256 -2.52 3.57 -11.05
N VAL A 257 -3.53 3.82 -11.87
CA VAL A 257 -4.10 5.15 -12.11
C VAL A 257 -5.49 5.19 -11.52
N ILE A 258 -5.70 6.07 -10.56
CA ILE A 258 -6.98 6.23 -9.84
C ILE A 258 -7.46 7.66 -10.07
N ARG A 259 -8.60 7.79 -10.72
CA ARG A 259 -9.23 9.08 -11.00
C ARG A 259 -10.60 9.14 -10.36
N ARG A 260 -10.95 10.29 -9.84
CA ARG A 260 -12.29 10.55 -9.32
C ARG A 260 -12.80 9.42 -8.42
N SER A 261 -11.97 9.03 -7.43
CA SER A 261 -12.41 8.18 -6.33
C SER A 261 -12.99 9.02 -5.18
N CYS A 262 -13.63 8.39 -4.21
CA CYS A 262 -14.31 9.05 -3.09
C CYS A 262 -15.47 9.99 -3.53
N MET A 263 -16.01 9.81 -4.73
CA MET A 263 -16.95 10.75 -5.35
C MET A 263 -18.33 10.77 -4.69
N ARG A 264 -18.70 9.71 -3.97
CA ARG A 264 -19.97 9.61 -3.25
C ARG A 264 -19.82 9.62 -1.72
N ALA A 265 -18.59 9.84 -1.24
CA ALA A 265 -18.33 9.94 0.17
C ALA A 265 -19.07 11.15 0.76
N GLY A 266 -19.90 10.91 1.77
CA GLY A 266 -20.70 11.96 2.39
C GLY A 266 -21.90 12.47 1.57
N ALA A 267 -22.36 11.73 0.58
CA ALA A 267 -23.59 12.06 -0.13
C ALA A 267 -24.78 11.99 0.84
N PRO A 268 -25.50 13.11 1.06
CA PRO A 268 -26.57 13.19 2.09
C PRO A 268 -27.83 12.39 1.75
N ASP A 269 -27.96 11.90 0.54
CA ASP A 269 -29.17 11.29 -0.02
C ASP A 269 -29.12 9.77 -0.08
N LEU A 270 -28.18 9.12 0.61
CA LEU A 270 -28.20 7.68 0.75
C LEU A 270 -29.26 7.30 1.78
N PRO A 271 -30.43 6.79 1.35
CA PRO A 271 -31.48 6.40 2.28
C PRO A 271 -30.95 5.26 3.19
N GLY A 272 -31.25 5.35 4.48
CA GLY A 272 -30.83 4.37 5.45
C GLY A 272 -29.44 4.62 6.05
N ASP A 273 -28.92 5.80 5.84
CA ASP A 273 -27.75 6.28 6.56
C ASP A 273 -28.15 6.62 8.00
N ASP A 274 -27.86 5.71 8.89
CA ASP A 274 -28.11 5.86 10.33
C ASP A 274 -26.98 6.64 11.03
N GLY A 275 -26.25 7.46 10.28
CA GLY A 275 -25.19 8.34 10.75
C GLY A 275 -23.80 7.68 10.77
N TRP A 276 -23.63 6.53 10.11
CA TRP A 276 -22.31 5.94 9.90
C TRP A 276 -21.77 6.35 8.53
N TRP A 277 -20.69 7.11 8.55
CA TRP A 277 -20.06 7.67 7.36
C TRP A 277 -18.98 6.75 6.83
N PRO A 278 -18.98 6.40 5.54
CA PRO A 278 -17.90 5.56 5.00
C PRO A 278 -16.57 6.31 5.07
N HIS A 279 -15.57 5.67 5.67
CA HIS A 279 -14.19 6.09 5.55
C HIS A 279 -13.71 5.77 4.15
N VAL A 280 -12.98 6.68 3.52
CA VAL A 280 -12.58 6.54 2.12
C VAL A 280 -11.22 7.18 1.85
N ALA A 281 -10.38 6.47 1.09
CA ALA A 281 -9.18 7.01 0.48
C ALA A 281 -8.98 6.41 -0.91
N ALA A 282 -8.20 7.07 -1.77
CA ALA A 282 -8.01 6.55 -3.12
C ALA A 282 -7.18 5.28 -3.14
N CYS A 283 -6.07 5.25 -2.41
CA CYS A 283 -5.18 4.10 -2.32
C CYS A 283 -4.67 3.95 -0.89
N TRP A 284 -5.11 2.93 -0.18
CA TRP A 284 -4.79 2.76 1.23
C TRP A 284 -4.57 1.32 1.67
N ILE A 285 -3.83 1.20 2.76
CA ILE A 285 -3.40 -0.07 3.33
C ILE A 285 -3.67 -0.09 4.83
N GLN A 286 -4.02 -1.28 5.35
CA GLN A 286 -4.34 -1.50 6.75
C GLN A 286 -3.87 -2.86 7.23
N ASP A 287 -3.51 -2.98 8.53
CA ASP A 287 -3.08 -4.24 9.16
C ASP A 287 -1.99 -4.98 8.35
N THR A 288 -1.08 -4.25 7.77
CA THR A 288 -0.08 -4.76 6.82
C THR A 288 1.34 -4.47 7.26
N GLU A 289 2.27 -5.27 6.78
CA GLU A 289 3.69 -5.13 7.10
C GLU A 289 4.53 -5.22 5.82
N GLU A 290 5.47 -4.28 5.66
CA GLU A 290 6.40 -4.21 4.53
C GLU A 290 5.74 -4.09 3.15
N THR A 291 4.51 -3.56 3.09
CA THR A 291 3.80 -3.29 1.84
C THR A 291 4.34 -2.02 1.19
N ILE A 292 4.47 -2.05 -0.14
CA ILE A 292 4.97 -0.94 -0.94
C ILE A 292 3.86 -0.41 -1.85
N MET A 293 3.60 0.90 -1.77
CA MET A 293 2.80 1.66 -2.74
C MET A 293 3.75 2.52 -3.57
N GLN A 294 3.91 2.24 -4.87
CA GLN A 294 4.87 2.96 -5.70
C GLN A 294 4.39 3.20 -7.13
N PHE A 295 4.83 4.30 -7.73
CA PHE A 295 4.51 4.66 -9.10
C PHE A 295 3.00 4.71 -9.39
N ASN A 296 2.18 4.95 -8.36
CA ASN A 296 0.76 5.13 -8.54
C ASN A 296 0.44 6.60 -8.81
N GLU A 297 -0.63 6.83 -9.51
CA GLU A 297 -1.16 8.14 -9.84
C GLU A 297 -2.57 8.28 -9.29
N VAL A 298 -2.82 9.36 -8.56
CA VAL A 298 -4.15 9.64 -7.98
C VAL A 298 -4.58 11.05 -8.34
N TYR A 299 -5.79 11.19 -8.88
CA TYR A 299 -6.32 12.44 -9.38
C TYR A 299 -7.75 12.71 -8.92
N ASP A 300 -8.04 13.94 -8.53
CA ASP A 300 -9.39 14.47 -8.33
C ASP A 300 -10.25 13.66 -7.35
N THR A 301 -9.72 13.30 -6.19
CA THR A 301 -10.51 12.62 -5.17
C THR A 301 -11.63 13.51 -4.63
N GLY A 302 -12.80 12.93 -4.39
CA GLY A 302 -13.87 13.58 -3.64
C GLY A 302 -13.51 13.73 -2.16
N ARG A 303 -14.27 14.58 -1.47
CA ARG A 303 -14.13 14.81 -0.03
C ARG A 303 -15.34 14.27 0.72
N ASN A 304 -15.11 13.49 1.77
CA ASN A 304 -16.14 13.20 2.73
C ASN A 304 -16.38 14.44 3.61
N ILE A 305 -17.52 15.07 3.45
CA ILE A 305 -17.86 16.33 4.16
C ILE A 305 -18.05 16.14 5.67
N TYR A 306 -18.21 14.92 6.16
CA TYR A 306 -18.48 14.63 7.57
C TYR A 306 -17.23 14.31 8.37
N ASN A 307 -16.30 13.55 7.82
CA ASN A 307 -15.07 13.18 8.50
C ASN A 307 -13.81 13.75 7.83
N GLY A 308 -13.93 14.33 6.66
CA GLY A 308 -12.83 14.95 5.92
C GLY A 308 -11.98 13.99 5.12
N ASP A 309 -12.28 12.70 5.06
CA ASP A 309 -11.57 11.70 4.28
C ASP A 309 -11.62 11.98 2.77
N GLY A 310 -10.77 11.30 2.02
CA GLY A 310 -10.60 11.47 0.57
C GLY A 310 -9.14 11.71 0.18
N PHE A 311 -8.20 11.20 0.97
CA PHE A 311 -6.77 11.30 0.69
C PHE A 311 -6.36 10.47 -0.52
N ALA A 312 -5.29 10.90 -1.18
CA ALA A 312 -4.70 10.12 -2.26
C ALA A 312 -4.13 8.80 -1.72
N TYR A 313 -3.38 8.87 -0.63
CA TYR A 313 -2.74 7.72 0.02
C TYR A 313 -3.03 7.70 1.51
N ASP A 314 -3.04 6.48 2.11
CA ASP A 314 -3.27 6.33 3.52
C ASP A 314 -2.53 5.11 4.09
N PHE A 315 -1.79 5.33 5.18
CA PHE A 315 -1.29 4.29 6.08
C PHE A 315 -2.25 4.20 7.26
N ASP A 316 -3.26 3.34 7.13
CA ASP A 316 -4.28 3.15 8.15
C ASP A 316 -3.78 2.20 9.26
N PHE A 317 -4.64 1.82 10.19
CA PHE A 317 -4.31 1.08 11.41
C PHE A 317 -3.28 -0.03 11.20
N ASN A 318 -2.31 -0.11 12.12
CA ASN A 318 -1.33 -1.19 12.25
C ASN A 318 -0.42 -1.40 11.04
N CYS A 319 -0.24 -0.39 10.18
CA CYS A 319 0.77 -0.44 9.12
C CYS A 319 2.17 -0.38 9.71
N LYS A 320 3.05 -1.31 9.31
CA LYS A 320 4.41 -1.41 9.83
C LYS A 320 5.42 -1.51 8.70
N ARG A 321 6.43 -0.64 8.72
CA ARG A 321 7.52 -0.65 7.75
C ARG A 321 7.06 -0.62 6.29
N CYS A 322 5.92 0.02 6.04
CA CYS A 322 5.38 0.21 4.70
C CYS A 322 6.01 1.42 4.02
N ILE A 323 6.00 1.43 2.70
CA ILE A 323 6.61 2.50 1.92
C ILE A 323 5.61 3.02 0.88
N ALA A 324 5.43 4.35 0.85
CA ALA A 324 4.83 5.07 -0.29
C ALA A 324 5.93 5.86 -1.01
N GLN A 325 6.27 5.47 -2.25
CA GLN A 325 7.38 6.08 -2.97
C GLN A 325 7.10 6.27 -4.45
N TYR A 326 7.68 7.33 -5.04
CA TYR A 326 7.60 7.61 -6.47
C TYR A 326 6.17 7.73 -6.97
N ASN A 327 5.23 8.09 -6.09
CA ASN A 327 3.84 8.28 -6.45
C ASN A 327 3.58 9.74 -6.84
N TYR A 328 2.58 9.94 -7.66
CA TYR A 328 2.05 11.24 -8.00
C TYR A 328 0.63 11.40 -7.50
N SER A 329 0.33 12.58 -6.99
CA SER A 329 -1.03 12.95 -6.63
C SER A 329 -1.34 14.38 -7.05
N LYS A 330 -2.56 14.62 -7.56
CA LYS A 330 -2.96 15.92 -8.07
C LYS A 330 -4.42 16.23 -7.81
N GLU A 331 -4.68 17.45 -7.29
CA GLU A 331 -6.02 18.00 -7.07
C GLU A 331 -6.89 17.15 -6.13
N ASN A 332 -6.28 16.37 -5.24
CA ASN A 332 -7.00 15.54 -4.29
C ASN A 332 -7.40 16.34 -3.03
N ASN A 333 -8.23 15.73 -2.18
CA ASN A 333 -8.59 16.32 -0.89
C ASN A 333 -7.38 16.43 0.06
N GLY A 334 -6.42 15.52 -0.04
CA GLY A 334 -5.14 15.53 0.65
C GLY A 334 -4.19 14.51 0.05
N PHE A 335 -2.91 14.61 0.40
CA PHE A 335 -1.89 13.69 -0.12
C PHE A 335 -1.83 12.41 0.70
N LEU A 336 -1.58 12.51 2.00
CA LEU A 336 -1.28 11.36 2.85
C LEU A 336 -1.97 11.46 4.21
N LEU A 337 -2.66 10.39 4.59
CA LEU A 337 -3.17 10.17 5.93
C LEU A 337 -2.28 9.16 6.67
N LEU A 338 -1.95 9.47 7.92
CA LEU A 338 -1.24 8.61 8.85
C LEU A 338 -2.16 8.34 10.04
N MET A 339 -2.58 7.07 10.21
CA MET A 339 -3.57 6.68 11.21
C MET A 339 -2.94 6.07 12.47
N TYR A 340 -3.75 5.50 13.31
CA TYR A 340 -3.36 4.96 14.61
C TYR A 340 -2.46 3.74 14.52
N ASN A 341 -1.51 3.64 15.44
CA ASN A 341 -0.73 2.44 15.69
C ASN A 341 0.13 1.99 14.47
N ILE A 342 0.66 2.97 13.76
CA ILE A 342 1.51 2.76 12.59
C ILE A 342 2.99 2.97 12.97
N PHE A 343 3.92 2.16 12.39
CA PHE A 343 5.31 2.13 12.83
C PHE A 343 6.30 2.09 11.67
N GLU A 344 7.29 2.98 11.70
CA GLU A 344 8.44 2.95 10.80
C GLU A 344 8.05 2.97 9.30
N ASN A 345 6.95 3.64 8.98
CA ASN A 345 6.53 3.80 7.60
C ASN A 345 7.28 4.96 6.94
N VAL A 346 7.45 4.85 5.65
CA VAL A 346 8.22 5.80 4.85
C VAL A 346 7.37 6.33 3.70
N ALA A 347 7.29 7.67 3.57
CA ALA A 347 6.82 8.30 2.34
C ALA A 347 7.98 9.11 1.72
N ARG A 348 8.45 8.71 0.53
CA ARG A 348 9.65 9.31 -0.07
C ARG A 348 9.54 9.48 -1.57
N TYR A 349 10.22 10.50 -2.07
CA TYR A 349 10.30 10.78 -3.51
C TYR A 349 8.93 10.78 -4.18
N ASN A 350 7.89 11.31 -3.50
CA ASN A 350 6.58 11.51 -4.09
C ASN A 350 6.44 12.97 -4.54
N ILE A 351 5.55 13.20 -5.50
CA ILE A 351 5.18 14.55 -5.95
C ILE A 351 3.69 14.73 -5.74
N SER A 352 3.33 15.73 -4.94
CA SER A 352 1.96 16.17 -4.68
C SER A 352 1.76 17.55 -5.31
N GLU A 353 0.81 17.68 -6.22
CA GLU A 353 0.48 18.91 -6.92
C GLU A 353 -0.95 19.33 -6.63
N ASN A 354 -1.12 20.47 -5.97
CA ASN A 354 -2.43 21.04 -5.64
C ASN A 354 -3.38 20.12 -4.84
N ASP A 355 -2.84 19.22 -4.05
CA ASP A 355 -3.66 18.50 -3.08
C ASP A 355 -4.11 19.49 -1.99
N LYS A 356 -5.40 19.52 -1.75
CA LYS A 356 -6.06 20.56 -0.96
C LYS A 356 -6.27 20.08 0.47
N THR A 357 -6.51 21.01 1.36
CA THR A 357 -7.08 20.77 2.70
C THR A 357 -6.50 19.52 3.41
N HIS A 358 -5.54 19.63 4.26
CA HIS A 358 -4.88 18.52 4.95
C HIS A 358 -3.89 17.72 4.08
N LEU A 359 -2.91 18.42 3.55
CA LEU A 359 -1.87 17.80 2.70
C LEU A 359 -1.31 16.51 3.32
N VAL A 360 -0.88 16.58 4.57
CA VAL A 360 -0.53 15.40 5.38
C VAL A 360 -1.28 15.51 6.69
N GLN A 361 -2.11 14.52 6.98
CA GLN A 361 -2.85 14.45 8.24
C GLN A 361 -2.32 13.30 9.08
N MET A 362 -2.07 13.58 10.35
CA MET A 362 -1.70 12.57 11.35
C MET A 362 -2.82 12.43 12.36
N GLN A 363 -3.33 11.21 12.55
CA GLN A 363 -4.47 10.94 13.40
C GLN A 363 -4.15 9.90 14.47
N GLY A 364 -4.45 10.22 15.73
CA GLY A 364 -4.25 9.34 16.87
C GLY A 364 -2.86 9.46 17.53
N SER A 365 -2.62 8.66 18.56
CA SER A 365 -1.32 8.63 19.22
C SER A 365 -0.35 7.77 18.42
N LEU A 366 0.60 8.40 17.80
CA LEU A 366 1.70 7.76 17.10
C LEU A 366 2.87 7.63 18.10
N LYS A 367 2.71 6.79 19.11
CA LYS A 367 3.76 6.61 20.13
C LYS A 367 5.02 6.08 19.47
N ASP A 368 6.05 6.88 19.50
CA ASP A 368 7.40 6.43 19.22
C ASP A 368 7.61 5.81 17.82
N ASP A 369 6.96 6.27 16.77
CA ASP A 369 6.66 5.40 15.64
C ASP A 369 7.56 5.57 14.44
N ASN A 370 8.56 6.45 14.50
CA ASN A 370 9.56 6.65 13.44
C ASN A 370 8.97 6.68 12.00
N ASN A 371 7.78 7.23 11.84
CA ASN A 371 7.25 7.47 10.51
C ASN A 371 7.98 8.65 9.89
N ILE A 372 8.47 8.49 8.67
CA ILE A 372 9.30 9.49 8.03
C ILE A 372 8.81 9.85 6.63
N LEU A 373 8.75 11.14 6.36
CA LEU A 373 8.48 11.70 5.04
C LEU A 373 9.74 12.44 4.55
N TYR A 374 10.35 11.97 3.48
CA TYR A 374 11.56 12.62 3.00
C TYR A 374 11.68 12.67 1.48
N ASN A 375 12.40 13.69 1.00
CA ASN A 375 12.62 13.91 -0.42
C ASN A 375 11.32 13.94 -1.24
N ASN A 376 10.22 14.46 -0.66
CA ASN A 376 8.98 14.69 -1.39
C ASN A 376 8.92 16.13 -1.89
N VAL A 377 8.10 16.38 -2.89
CA VAL A 377 7.71 17.70 -3.34
C VAL A 377 6.23 17.91 -3.08
N PHE A 378 5.91 18.95 -2.33
CA PHE A 378 4.56 19.40 -2.06
C PHE A 378 4.38 20.78 -2.69
N TYR A 379 3.63 20.84 -3.78
CA TYR A 379 3.41 22.04 -4.56
C TYR A 379 1.95 22.47 -4.51
N VAL A 380 1.71 23.73 -4.16
CA VAL A 380 0.38 24.36 -4.17
C VAL A 380 0.46 25.75 -4.77
N ASP A 381 -0.16 25.99 -5.90
CA ASP A 381 -0.22 27.31 -6.56
C ASP A 381 -1.54 28.03 -6.32
N HIS A 382 -2.57 27.35 -5.87
CA HIS A 382 -3.84 27.93 -5.48
C HIS A 382 -4.39 27.23 -4.23
N GLY A 383 -5.04 28.00 -3.37
CA GLY A 383 -5.54 27.49 -2.10
C GLY A 383 -4.47 27.48 -1.01
N LEU A 384 -4.53 26.49 -0.15
CA LEU A 384 -3.76 26.43 1.08
C LEU A 384 -2.96 25.14 1.15
N LEU A 385 -1.65 25.24 1.26
CA LEU A 385 -0.80 24.12 1.66
C LEU A 385 -0.91 23.97 3.19
N ASP A 386 -1.48 22.86 3.62
CA ASP A 386 -1.85 22.64 5.00
C ASP A 386 -1.30 21.32 5.54
N LEU A 387 -0.46 21.40 6.55
CA LEU A 387 -0.03 20.25 7.33
C LEU A 387 -0.87 20.17 8.59
N ASP A 388 -1.68 19.14 8.71
CA ASP A 388 -2.64 18.99 9.77
C ASP A 388 -2.20 17.91 10.77
N PHE A 389 -2.00 18.30 12.00
CA PHE A 389 -1.70 17.43 13.12
C PHE A 389 -2.99 17.19 13.89
N PHE A 390 -3.75 16.18 13.47
CA PHE A 390 -5.03 15.86 14.10
C PHE A 390 -4.85 15.10 15.42
N ARG A 391 -5.57 15.54 16.44
CA ARG A 391 -5.71 14.81 17.70
C ARG A 391 -6.99 13.98 17.69
N GLY A 392 -6.87 12.71 18.04
CA GLY A 392 -8.00 11.94 18.49
C GLY A 392 -8.51 12.44 19.86
N ASN A 393 -9.76 12.23 20.10
CA ASN A 393 -10.58 12.31 21.31
C ASN A 393 -9.97 13.01 22.55
N GLU A 394 -10.59 14.10 23.05
CA GLU A 394 -10.18 14.86 24.25
C GLU A 394 -9.94 14.05 25.52
N LYS A 395 -10.49 12.85 25.63
CA LYS A 395 -10.27 11.95 26.78
C LYS A 395 -8.89 11.28 26.77
N GLU A 396 -8.26 11.20 25.64
CA GLU A 396 -6.86 10.73 25.49
C GLU A 396 -5.85 11.88 25.55
N THR A 397 -6.34 13.01 25.87
CA THR A 397 -5.84 14.36 26.06
C THR A 397 -4.38 14.55 26.40
N ALA A 398 -3.90 15.71 26.05
CA ALA A 398 -2.79 16.50 26.62
C ALA A 398 -1.50 15.75 27.04
N LYS A 399 -1.56 14.51 27.46
CA LYS A 399 -0.38 13.71 27.80
C LYS A 399 0.33 13.18 26.54
N ASP A 400 -0.38 13.02 25.44
CA ASP A 400 0.09 12.33 24.23
C ASP A 400 0.39 13.25 23.03
N ILE A 401 0.24 14.57 23.17
CA ILE A 401 0.55 15.51 22.07
C ILE A 401 2.01 15.43 21.64
N ASN A 402 2.89 15.25 22.60
CA ASN A 402 4.32 15.16 22.34
C ASN A 402 4.71 13.87 21.61
N ASP A 403 3.77 12.93 21.49
CA ASP A 403 3.98 11.64 20.83
C ASP A 403 3.38 11.61 19.41
N LEU A 404 2.60 12.63 19.03
CA LEU A 404 2.07 12.77 17.67
C LEU A 404 3.13 13.38 16.78
N GLY A 405 3.52 12.66 15.75
CA GLY A 405 4.44 13.22 14.81
C GLY A 405 4.99 12.25 13.80
N ALA A 406 5.56 12.85 12.78
CA ALA A 406 6.39 12.19 11.80
C ALA A 406 7.65 13.01 11.58
N HIS A 407 8.68 12.41 11.02
CA HIS A 407 9.93 13.08 10.70
C HIS A 407 9.89 13.58 9.26
N PHE A 408 10.12 14.88 9.07
CA PHE A 408 10.12 15.51 7.75
C PHE A 408 11.54 15.92 7.39
N HIS A 409 12.14 15.29 6.39
CA HIS A 409 13.50 15.56 5.98
C HIS A 409 13.59 15.82 4.47
N ASN A 410 14.39 16.76 4.06
CA ASN A 410 14.68 17.02 2.65
C ASN A 410 13.44 17.23 1.77
N ASN A 411 12.28 17.59 2.31
CA ASN A 411 11.11 17.87 1.49
C ASN A 411 11.15 19.30 0.95
N ILE A 412 10.49 19.53 -0.17
CA ILE A 412 10.21 20.88 -0.68
C ILE A 412 8.73 21.18 -0.42
N PHE A 413 8.48 22.21 0.38
CA PHE A 413 7.16 22.79 0.60
C PHE A 413 7.07 24.08 -0.22
N TYR A 414 6.36 24.02 -1.33
CA TYR A 414 6.25 25.12 -2.29
C TYR A 414 4.81 25.64 -2.33
N ALA A 415 4.59 26.86 -1.87
CA ALA A 415 3.26 27.48 -1.85
C ALA A 415 3.31 28.88 -2.46
N THR A 416 2.80 29.07 -3.67
CA THR A 416 2.65 30.41 -4.27
C THR A 416 1.37 31.10 -3.82
N GLY A 417 0.38 30.33 -3.31
CA GLY A 417 -0.79 30.86 -2.62
C GLY A 417 -0.45 31.21 -1.17
N GLN A 418 -0.96 30.41 -0.23
CA GLN A 418 -0.68 30.58 1.20
C GLN A 418 -0.32 29.23 1.82
N GLY A 419 0.82 29.16 2.52
CA GLY A 419 1.24 28.00 3.29
C GLY A 419 0.96 28.19 4.78
N GLN A 420 0.58 27.11 5.46
CA GLN A 420 0.48 27.10 6.92
C GLN A 420 0.66 25.71 7.49
N PHE A 421 1.13 25.67 8.73
CA PHE A 421 1.14 24.46 9.55
C PHE A 421 0.07 24.64 10.62
N ARG A 422 -0.83 23.69 10.73
CA ARG A 422 -1.95 23.74 11.69
C ARG A 422 -1.95 22.55 12.62
N THR A 423 -2.48 22.76 13.82
CA THR A 423 -2.90 21.67 14.70
C THR A 423 -4.42 21.70 14.79
N ALA A 424 -5.09 20.63 14.36
CA ALA A 424 -6.52 20.49 14.49
C ALA A 424 -6.88 19.73 15.78
N TYR A 425 -7.95 20.17 16.43
CA TYR A 425 -8.50 19.52 17.61
C TYR A 425 -9.86 18.93 17.28
N SER A 426 -10.14 17.72 17.79
CA SER A 426 -11.49 17.17 17.83
C SER A 426 -12.11 17.46 19.18
N THR A 427 -13.21 18.19 19.21
CA THR A 427 -14.03 18.33 20.42
C THR A 427 -14.99 17.15 20.47
N GLY A 428 -14.83 16.24 21.40
CA GLY A 428 -15.37 14.87 21.48
C GLY A 428 -16.88 14.61 21.42
N GLU A 429 -17.74 15.58 21.09
CA GLU A 429 -19.19 15.36 21.00
C GLU A 429 -19.77 15.44 19.60
N THR A 430 -19.07 16.01 18.67
CA THR A 430 -19.41 16.02 17.27
C THR A 430 -18.13 15.97 16.48
N TRP A 431 -18.08 15.21 15.43
CA TRP A 431 -16.99 15.17 14.44
C TRP A 431 -16.81 16.55 13.73
N LYS A 432 -17.16 17.62 14.42
CA LYS A 432 -16.88 19.00 14.00
C LYS A 432 -15.43 19.28 14.36
N ARG A 433 -14.61 19.37 13.34
CA ARG A 433 -13.26 19.89 13.44
C ARG A 433 -13.36 21.39 13.68
N GLU A 434 -13.08 21.82 14.89
CA GLU A 434 -12.76 23.23 15.15
C GLU A 434 -11.28 23.41 14.83
N PHE A 435 -11.01 24.15 13.78
CA PHE A 435 -9.66 24.54 13.43
C PHE A 435 -9.31 25.75 14.27
N ASP A 436 -8.30 25.64 15.09
CA ASP A 436 -7.64 26.80 15.66
C ASP A 436 -6.76 27.42 14.55
N ASP A 437 -7.25 28.49 13.91
CA ASP A 437 -6.49 29.24 12.92
C ASP A 437 -5.28 29.95 13.55
N THR A 438 -5.17 29.94 14.87
CA THR A 438 -3.96 30.41 15.55
C THR A 438 -2.93 29.28 15.50
N LEU A 439 -1.95 29.48 14.66
CA LEU A 439 -0.73 28.70 14.71
C LEU A 439 -0.15 28.76 16.09
N ARG A 440 0.03 27.59 16.63
CA ARG A 440 0.79 27.41 17.84
C ARG A 440 2.09 26.68 17.53
N PRO A 441 3.10 27.42 17.08
CA PRO A 441 4.45 26.86 16.92
C PRO A 441 5.04 26.38 18.25
N ASP A 442 4.41 26.79 19.36
CA ASP A 442 4.74 26.42 20.71
C ASP A 442 4.05 25.13 21.21
N LEU A 443 3.05 24.59 20.50
CA LEU A 443 2.52 23.27 20.83
C LEU A 443 3.53 22.22 20.36
N PRO A 444 4.09 21.45 21.31
CA PRO A 444 5.03 20.41 20.94
C PRO A 444 4.31 19.34 20.12
N SER A 445 4.48 19.37 18.82
CA SER A 445 4.27 18.17 18.01
C SER A 445 5.49 17.30 18.17
N GLY A 446 5.34 16.00 18.30
CA GLY A 446 6.46 15.05 18.22
C GLY A 446 7.10 15.02 16.83
N SER A 447 6.62 15.84 15.88
CA SER A 447 7.17 15.97 14.54
C SER A 447 8.51 16.68 14.56
N MET A 448 9.47 16.13 13.83
CA MET A 448 10.79 16.72 13.63
C MET A 448 10.97 17.13 12.18
N PHE A 449 11.56 18.30 11.97
CA PHE A 449 11.87 18.82 10.66
C PHE A 449 13.40 19.00 10.53
N MET A 450 13.96 18.60 9.38
CA MET A 450 15.39 18.70 9.14
C MET A 450 15.69 18.85 7.65
N SER A 451 16.39 19.92 7.31
CA SER A 451 16.87 20.16 5.93
C SER A 451 15.74 20.26 4.89
N ASN A 452 14.56 20.76 5.26
CA ASN A 452 13.51 20.99 4.28
C ASN A 452 13.68 22.35 3.59
N CYS A 453 13.17 22.47 2.38
CA CYS A 453 13.07 23.74 1.65
C CYS A 453 11.64 24.29 1.77
N TYR A 454 11.54 25.57 2.12
CA TYR A 454 10.27 26.28 2.27
C TYR A 454 10.26 27.48 1.33
N PHE A 455 9.30 27.50 0.40
CA PHE A 455 9.13 28.61 -0.53
C PHE A 455 7.69 29.10 -0.53
N GLY A 456 7.52 30.41 -0.44
CA GLY A 456 6.24 31.08 -0.48
C GLY A 456 5.87 31.82 0.81
N PRO A 457 4.66 32.43 0.85
CA PRO A 457 4.19 33.15 2.02
C PRO A 457 3.63 32.19 3.08
N TRP A 458 4.38 31.95 4.13
CA TRP A 458 3.95 31.13 5.28
C TRP A 458 3.30 32.02 6.34
N LYS A 459 1.99 31.92 6.47
CA LYS A 459 1.20 32.69 7.47
C LYS A 459 1.63 32.40 8.91
N SER A 460 2.08 31.18 9.14
CA SER A 460 2.44 30.66 10.45
C SER A 460 3.89 30.79 10.81
N GLY A 461 4.73 31.18 9.89
CA GLY A 461 6.12 30.83 9.95
C GLY A 461 6.36 29.39 9.52
N ILE A 462 7.61 29.00 9.49
CA ILE A 462 8.05 27.62 9.21
C ILE A 462 8.27 26.86 10.53
N PRO A 463 8.20 25.53 10.52
CA PRO A 463 8.56 24.73 11.70
C PRO A 463 9.99 24.97 12.17
N ASP A 464 10.30 24.58 13.40
CA ASP A 464 11.68 24.52 13.88
C ASP A 464 12.44 23.44 13.09
N ASP A 465 13.19 23.88 12.10
CA ASP A 465 14.05 23.08 11.24
C ASP A 465 15.46 23.65 11.29
N PRO A 466 16.39 23.02 12.03
CA PRO A 466 17.74 23.56 12.23
C PRO A 466 18.55 23.77 10.96
N LYS A 467 18.12 23.15 9.85
CA LYS A 467 18.76 23.29 8.53
C LYS A 467 17.76 23.74 7.46
N ALA A 468 16.74 24.49 7.87
CA ALA A 468 15.75 25.03 6.94
C ALA A 468 16.39 25.82 5.81
N LEU A 469 15.98 25.54 4.59
CA LEU A 469 16.31 26.33 3.42
C LEU A 469 15.08 27.17 3.05
N VAL A 470 15.12 28.46 3.33
CA VAL A 470 14.03 29.40 2.97
C VAL A 470 14.41 30.08 1.67
N ALA A 471 14.11 29.44 0.54
CA ALA A 471 14.51 29.96 -0.77
C ALA A 471 13.63 29.34 -1.89
N ASP A 472 13.64 29.99 -3.07
CA ASP A 472 13.09 29.39 -4.28
C ASP A 472 13.90 28.12 -4.66
N PRO A 473 13.29 26.92 -4.70
CA PRO A 473 13.96 25.69 -5.09
C PRO A 473 14.40 25.69 -6.57
N LYS A 474 13.95 26.66 -7.36
CA LYS A 474 14.28 26.84 -8.78
C LYS A 474 13.96 25.60 -9.61
N PHE A 475 12.74 25.14 -9.55
CA PHE A 475 12.24 24.15 -10.46
C PHE A 475 12.28 24.61 -11.92
N ILE A 476 12.32 23.69 -12.87
CA ILE A 476 12.28 24.01 -14.31
C ILE A 476 10.95 24.67 -14.68
N ALA A 477 9.83 24.06 -14.30
CA ALA A 477 8.48 24.53 -14.56
C ALA A 477 7.49 23.88 -13.59
N PRO A 478 7.43 24.30 -12.32
CA PRO A 478 6.52 23.73 -11.34
C PRO A 478 5.06 23.99 -11.71
N GLY A 479 4.15 23.13 -11.31
CA GLY A 479 2.71 23.24 -11.61
C GLY A 479 2.33 22.84 -13.03
N THR A 480 3.24 22.24 -13.80
CA THR A 480 2.98 21.79 -15.18
C THR A 480 2.72 20.30 -15.25
N GLY A 481 2.55 19.62 -14.13
CA GLY A 481 2.19 18.20 -14.10
C GLY A 481 0.86 17.95 -14.80
N GLY A 482 0.80 16.91 -15.63
CA GLY A 482 -0.36 16.46 -16.36
C GLY A 482 -0.69 15.01 -16.03
N ASP A 483 -1.26 14.32 -17.01
CA ASP A 483 -1.51 12.90 -16.92
C ASP A 483 -0.21 12.11 -17.14
N GLY A 484 0.04 11.15 -16.26
CA GLY A 484 1.21 10.27 -16.35
C GLY A 484 2.45 10.80 -15.64
N LEU A 485 3.21 9.87 -15.05
CA LEU A 485 4.43 10.18 -14.31
C LEU A 485 5.48 10.90 -15.17
N CYS A 486 5.49 10.65 -16.49
CA CYS A 486 6.40 11.31 -17.43
C CYS A 486 6.12 12.81 -17.60
N SER A 487 4.94 13.31 -17.20
CA SER A 487 4.58 14.73 -17.28
C SER A 487 5.31 15.61 -16.25
N LEU A 488 6.00 15.02 -15.28
CA LEU A 488 6.52 15.70 -14.09
C LEU A 488 7.92 16.29 -14.25
N ALA A 489 8.49 16.30 -15.45
CA ALA A 489 9.82 16.86 -15.72
C ALA A 489 10.00 18.31 -15.23
N GLY A 490 8.90 19.06 -15.11
CA GLY A 490 8.88 20.43 -14.58
C GLY A 490 9.34 20.55 -13.11
N TYR A 491 9.29 19.47 -12.34
CA TYR A 491 9.73 19.41 -10.94
C TYR A 491 11.21 19.07 -10.77
N ARG A 492 11.97 18.96 -11.85
CA ARG A 492 13.43 18.87 -11.78
C ARG A 492 14.05 20.21 -11.39
N LEU A 493 15.14 20.14 -10.64
CA LEU A 493 15.88 21.33 -10.20
C LEU A 493 16.73 21.90 -11.35
N ARG A 494 16.83 23.21 -11.43
CA ARG A 494 17.81 23.90 -12.30
C ARG A 494 19.22 23.79 -11.73
N PRO A 495 20.27 23.91 -12.56
CA PRO A 495 21.66 23.79 -12.10
C PRO A 495 22.08 24.78 -10.99
N ASP A 496 21.36 25.90 -10.90
CA ASP A 496 21.60 26.95 -9.89
C ASP A 496 20.65 26.85 -8.68
N SER A 497 19.98 25.72 -8.50
CA SER A 497 19.08 25.48 -7.38
C SER A 497 19.84 25.43 -6.06
N PRO A 498 19.36 26.15 -5.03
CA PRO A 498 19.95 26.08 -3.68
C PRO A 498 19.65 24.75 -2.98
N CYS A 499 18.77 23.92 -3.51
CA CYS A 499 18.43 22.58 -2.99
C CYS A 499 19.51 21.55 -3.31
N ILE A 500 20.39 21.81 -4.30
CA ILE A 500 21.42 20.88 -4.73
C ILE A 500 22.49 20.72 -3.63
N GLY A 501 22.69 19.47 -3.17
CA GLY A 501 23.65 19.11 -2.12
C GLY A 501 23.33 19.68 -0.75
N ALA A 502 22.13 20.22 -0.53
CA ALA A 502 21.71 20.84 0.73
C ALA A 502 20.97 19.86 1.66
N GLY A 503 20.60 18.69 1.17
CA GLY A 503 19.89 17.68 1.95
C GLY A 503 20.79 16.95 2.95
N THR A 504 20.16 16.32 3.92
CA THR A 504 20.80 15.38 4.83
C THR A 504 20.70 13.99 4.24
N TYR A 505 21.83 13.29 4.10
CA TYR A 505 21.84 11.91 3.60
C TYR A 505 21.04 10.99 4.51
N ILE A 506 20.14 10.21 3.92
CA ILE A 506 19.31 9.23 4.59
C ILE A 506 19.66 7.85 4.03
N PRO A 507 20.20 6.94 4.82
CA PRO A 507 20.44 5.56 4.40
C PRO A 507 19.16 4.83 4.02
N ASP A 508 19.27 3.78 3.23
CA ASP A 508 18.13 2.99 2.69
C ASP A 508 17.10 3.86 1.95
N ASN A 509 17.61 4.85 1.21
CA ASN A 509 16.80 5.84 0.49
C ASN A 509 16.20 5.33 -0.83
N GLY A 510 16.26 4.03 -1.11
CA GLY A 510 15.78 3.44 -2.37
C GLY A 510 16.79 3.53 -3.50
N ARG A 511 17.93 4.18 -3.29
CA ARG A 511 19.07 4.35 -4.22
C ARG A 511 18.72 5.03 -5.56
N ARG A 512 17.53 5.57 -5.69
CA ARG A 512 17.09 6.36 -6.83
C ARG A 512 16.18 7.49 -6.40
N ASP A 513 16.12 8.54 -7.19
CA ASP A 513 15.13 9.60 -7.09
C ASP A 513 13.83 9.26 -7.84
N PHE A 514 12.87 10.20 -7.86
CA PHE A 514 11.62 10.06 -8.62
C PHE A 514 11.86 9.82 -10.13
N PHE A 515 12.86 10.48 -10.70
CA PHE A 515 13.17 10.47 -12.13
C PHE A 515 14.16 9.38 -12.54
N GLY A 516 14.50 8.47 -11.62
CA GLY A 516 15.40 7.36 -11.90
C GLY A 516 16.89 7.68 -11.80
N GLN A 517 17.26 8.87 -11.29
CA GLN A 517 18.66 9.19 -11.06
C GLN A 517 19.17 8.46 -9.81
N PRO A 518 20.40 7.93 -9.83
CA PRO A 518 20.95 7.27 -8.66
C PRO A 518 21.18 8.27 -7.52
N VAL A 519 20.74 7.91 -6.32
CA VAL A 519 21.06 8.61 -5.08
C VAL A 519 22.28 7.94 -4.47
N THR A 520 23.39 8.67 -4.44
CA THR A 520 24.68 8.16 -3.97
C THR A 520 24.95 8.59 -2.53
N ASP A 521 25.86 7.85 -1.86
CA ASP A 521 26.24 8.15 -0.49
C ASP A 521 26.93 9.54 -0.39
N GLY A 522 26.53 10.30 0.59
CA GLY A 522 27.20 11.52 1.03
C GLY A 522 26.44 12.82 0.85
N LYS A 523 26.22 13.31 -0.35
CA LYS A 523 25.42 14.52 -0.58
C LYS A 523 24.13 14.13 -1.28
N THR A 524 23.01 14.61 -0.77
CA THR A 524 21.71 14.45 -1.38
C THR A 524 21.06 15.81 -1.59
N ASP A 525 20.23 15.90 -2.61
CA ASP A 525 19.46 17.10 -2.88
C ASP A 525 18.20 17.15 -2.00
N ILE A 526 17.63 18.33 -1.84
CA ILE A 526 16.32 18.50 -1.21
C ILE A 526 15.26 18.34 -2.31
N GLY A 527 14.23 17.53 -2.05
CA GLY A 527 13.14 17.24 -2.99
C GLY A 527 13.30 15.92 -3.74
N ALA A 528 12.48 15.73 -4.77
CA ALA A 528 12.31 14.45 -5.45
C ALA A 528 13.26 14.20 -6.62
N PHE A 529 14.22 15.11 -6.86
CA PHE A 529 15.18 15.04 -7.96
C PHE A 529 16.62 15.21 -7.48
N GLU A 530 17.51 14.31 -7.92
CA GLU A 530 18.95 14.38 -7.69
C GLU A 530 19.65 14.94 -8.95
N TYR A 531 20.32 16.08 -8.80
CA TYR A 531 21.05 16.73 -9.87
C TYR A 531 22.48 16.22 -10.00
N LEU A 532 22.77 15.49 -11.04
CA LEU A 532 24.07 14.87 -11.30
C LEU A 532 24.93 15.63 -12.34
N GLY A 533 24.83 16.97 -12.37
CA GLY A 533 25.61 17.80 -13.29
C GLY A 533 24.94 18.07 -14.64
N SER A 534 23.87 17.38 -14.95
CA SER A 534 23.02 17.60 -16.12
C SER A 534 21.57 17.25 -15.84
N ILE A 535 20.66 17.82 -16.59
CA ILE A 535 19.24 17.42 -16.59
C ILE A 535 19.10 16.35 -17.67
N PRO A 536 18.83 15.08 -17.31
CA PRO A 536 18.72 14.02 -18.29
C PRO A 536 17.48 14.22 -19.18
N GLU A 537 17.58 13.83 -20.44
CA GLU A 537 16.39 13.61 -21.24
C GLU A 537 15.60 12.43 -20.67
N SER A 538 14.27 12.50 -20.75
CA SER A 538 13.41 11.40 -20.33
C SER A 538 13.64 10.20 -21.22
N ASP A 539 14.03 9.09 -20.64
CA ASP A 539 14.27 7.81 -21.33
C ASP A 539 13.43 6.73 -20.62
N PRO A 540 12.23 6.43 -21.11
CA PRO A 540 11.33 5.46 -20.46
C PRO A 540 11.91 4.05 -20.33
N GLU A 541 12.78 3.62 -21.25
CA GLU A 541 13.41 2.29 -21.14
C GLU A 541 14.46 2.26 -20.04
N LYS A 542 15.25 3.32 -19.93
CA LYS A 542 16.23 3.48 -18.85
C LYS A 542 15.55 3.62 -17.50
N GLU A 543 14.46 4.39 -17.43
CA GLU A 543 13.65 4.51 -16.23
C GLU A 543 13.08 3.15 -15.79
N ALA A 544 12.53 2.36 -16.71
CA ALA A 544 12.04 1.02 -16.42
C ALA A 544 13.16 0.05 -15.97
N ALA A 545 14.36 0.17 -16.53
CA ALA A 545 15.52 -0.63 -16.11
C ALA A 545 16.00 -0.25 -14.70
N LEU A 546 16.01 1.06 -14.38
CA LEU A 546 16.33 1.54 -13.03
C LEU A 546 15.28 1.11 -12.00
N ASP A 547 14.02 1.12 -12.35
CA ASP A 547 12.93 0.61 -11.51
C ASP A 547 13.13 -0.87 -11.20
N LYS A 548 13.50 -1.66 -12.20
CA LYS A 548 13.81 -3.07 -12.02
C LYS A 548 15.01 -3.26 -11.09
N ALA A 549 16.09 -2.53 -11.32
CA ALA A 549 17.28 -2.58 -10.49
C ALA A 549 17.01 -2.14 -9.04
N ALA A 550 16.23 -1.09 -8.83
CA ALA A 550 15.82 -0.63 -7.51
C ALA A 550 14.97 -1.66 -6.76
N ARG A 551 14.10 -2.38 -7.46
CA ARG A 551 13.30 -3.47 -6.88
C ARG A 551 14.18 -4.65 -6.46
N GLU A 552 15.12 -5.03 -7.31
CA GLU A 552 16.07 -6.09 -7.01
C GLU A 552 16.96 -5.70 -5.82
N ALA A 553 17.46 -4.46 -5.79
CA ALA A 553 18.24 -3.94 -4.67
C ALA A 553 17.44 -3.88 -3.36
N SER A 554 16.17 -3.42 -3.42
CA SER A 554 15.30 -3.35 -2.23
C SER A 554 14.92 -4.73 -1.69
N SER A 555 14.94 -5.78 -2.53
CA SER A 555 14.71 -7.15 -2.09
C SER A 555 15.88 -7.75 -1.32
N VAL A 556 17.07 -7.16 -1.43
CA VAL A 556 18.33 -7.65 -0.83
C VAL A 556 18.68 -6.96 0.49
N ALA A 557 18.13 -5.76 0.77
CA ALA A 557 18.43 -5.05 2.01
C ALA A 557 17.86 -5.78 3.24
N TRP A 558 18.74 -6.33 4.07
CA TRP A 558 18.41 -7.08 5.27
C TRP A 558 17.98 -6.21 6.44
N ALA A 559 18.62 -5.07 6.59
CA ALA A 559 18.34 -4.15 7.66
C ALA A 559 17.52 -2.97 7.14
N ARG A 560 16.39 -2.75 7.74
CA ARG A 560 15.76 -1.44 7.68
C ARG A 560 16.28 -0.62 8.82
N TRP A 561 16.72 0.52 8.40
CA TRP A 561 17.17 1.56 9.27
C TRP A 561 15.95 2.20 9.95
N SER A 562 15.91 2.16 11.25
CA SER A 562 15.02 3.04 11.99
C SER A 562 15.82 4.26 12.43
N PHE A 563 15.28 5.45 12.22
CA PHE A 563 15.87 6.64 12.80
C PHE A 563 16.09 6.38 14.29
N PRO A 564 17.30 6.62 14.80
CA PRO A 564 17.53 6.48 16.22
C PRO A 564 16.58 7.43 16.90
N LYS A 565 15.67 6.88 17.66
CA LYS A 565 14.94 7.69 18.59
C LYS A 565 15.91 8.28 19.56
N VAL A 566 15.67 9.53 19.72
CA VAL A 566 15.92 10.33 20.86
C VAL A 566 16.57 9.53 21.98
N VAL A 567 17.84 9.72 22.16
CA VAL A 567 18.50 9.34 23.40
C VAL A 567 18.02 10.31 24.47
N ALA A 568 17.10 9.87 25.33
CA ALA A 568 16.72 10.67 26.48
C ALA A 568 17.93 10.85 27.38
N THR A 569 18.29 12.06 27.67
CA THR A 569 19.37 12.39 28.62
C THR A 569 19.06 11.93 30.04
N ASN A 570 17.80 11.62 30.36
CA ASN A 570 17.32 11.34 31.72
C ASN A 570 16.52 10.04 31.88
N GLY A 571 16.74 9.01 31.06
CA GLY A 571 16.02 7.73 31.17
C GLY A 571 16.60 6.60 30.32
N PRO A 572 16.09 5.36 30.45
CA PRO A 572 16.54 4.25 29.63
C PRO A 572 16.16 4.48 28.17
N SER A 573 17.15 4.79 27.36
CA SER A 573 17.02 4.97 25.92
C SER A 573 17.32 3.67 25.20
N ARG A 574 16.66 3.44 24.11
CA ARG A 574 16.93 2.33 23.20
C ARG A 574 17.10 2.88 21.81
N PHE A 575 18.03 2.39 21.07
CA PHE A 575 17.85 2.43 19.64
C PHE A 575 17.63 1.02 19.10
N THR A 576 16.79 0.95 18.07
CA THR A 576 16.26 -0.31 17.57
C THR A 576 16.66 -0.45 16.11
N ILE A 577 17.29 -1.57 15.81
CA ILE A 577 17.54 -2.00 14.43
C ILE A 577 16.56 -3.12 14.14
N ARG A 578 15.81 -3.01 13.07
CA ARG A 578 14.91 -4.07 12.62
C ARG A 578 15.43 -4.70 11.34
N LEU A 579 15.40 -6.01 11.33
CA LEU A 579 15.79 -6.82 10.19
C LEU A 579 14.54 -7.28 9.44
N ARG A 580 14.63 -7.38 8.13
CA ARG A 580 13.54 -7.94 7.30
C ARG A 580 13.25 -9.39 7.65
N GLU A 581 14.29 -10.17 7.87
CA GLU A 581 14.20 -11.58 8.24
C GLU A 581 14.79 -11.81 9.64
N PRO A 582 14.38 -12.86 10.35
CA PRO A 582 15.05 -13.25 11.58
C PRO A 582 16.53 -13.54 11.35
N ILE A 583 17.35 -13.30 12.36
CA ILE A 583 18.76 -13.66 12.32
C ILE A 583 18.86 -15.18 12.30
N THR A 584 19.42 -15.71 11.23
CA THR A 584 19.69 -17.15 11.03
C THR A 584 21.18 -17.45 11.29
N ASP A 585 21.54 -18.72 11.35
CA ASP A 585 22.92 -19.14 11.66
C ASP A 585 23.96 -18.73 10.59
N ASP A 586 23.49 -18.45 9.38
CA ASP A 586 24.32 -17.99 8.26
C ASP A 586 24.54 -16.46 8.27
N ILE A 587 23.76 -15.70 9.03
CA ILE A 587 23.95 -14.26 9.17
C ILE A 587 25.00 -13.99 10.23
N LYS A 588 26.08 -13.33 9.80
CA LYS A 588 27.15 -12.84 10.66
C LYS A 588 27.21 -11.33 10.61
N GLY A 589 27.67 -10.72 11.68
CA GLY A 589 27.85 -9.30 11.66
C GLY A 589 28.08 -8.69 13.03
N GLN A 590 28.27 -7.39 13.02
CA GLN A 590 28.61 -6.63 14.21
C GLN A 590 27.93 -5.27 14.15
N ILE A 591 27.44 -4.84 15.30
CA ILE A 591 27.02 -3.46 15.54
C ILE A 591 28.08 -2.82 16.43
N SER A 592 28.59 -1.68 16.05
CA SER A 592 29.59 -0.96 16.83
C SER A 592 29.34 0.54 16.82
N TRP A 593 29.70 1.19 17.90
CA TRP A 593 29.69 2.65 18.00
C TRP A 593 30.82 3.12 18.90
N THR A 594 31.34 4.29 18.60
CA THR A 594 32.37 4.93 19.41
C THR A 594 31.77 6.16 20.09
N ASN A 595 31.86 6.22 21.41
CA ASN A 595 31.49 7.41 22.16
C ASN A 595 32.53 8.50 21.90
N PRO A 596 32.16 9.65 21.31
CA PRO A 596 33.11 10.70 20.98
C PRO A 596 33.72 11.40 22.20
N ASP A 597 33.04 11.40 23.34
CA ASP A 597 33.51 12.11 24.54
C ASP A 597 34.66 11.39 25.25
N ASN A 598 34.69 10.07 25.17
CA ASN A 598 35.71 9.27 25.85
C ASN A 598 36.47 8.31 24.93
N GLY A 599 36.18 8.31 23.64
CA GLY A 599 36.82 7.46 22.64
C GLY A 599 36.57 5.96 22.75
N LYS A 600 35.71 5.53 23.67
CA LYS A 600 35.45 4.09 23.91
C LYS A 600 34.53 3.52 22.83
N THR A 601 34.96 2.44 22.22
CA THR A 601 34.17 1.69 21.23
C THR A 601 33.42 0.54 21.89
N TYR A 602 32.13 0.47 21.64
CA TYR A 602 31.23 -0.61 22.03
C TYR A 602 30.95 -1.50 20.82
N LYS A 603 30.81 -2.78 21.06
CA LYS A 603 30.55 -3.78 20.00
C LYS A 603 29.51 -4.79 20.47
N LEU A 604 28.57 -5.09 19.59
CA LEU A 604 27.56 -6.12 19.80
C LEU A 604 27.66 -7.13 18.64
N ASP A 605 27.91 -8.37 18.98
CA ASP A 605 27.89 -9.49 18.06
C ASP A 605 26.43 -9.94 17.84
N ILE A 606 25.95 -9.84 16.60
CA ILE A 606 24.55 -10.18 16.29
C ILE A 606 24.26 -11.68 16.30
N SER A 607 25.27 -12.53 16.21
CA SER A 607 25.08 -14.00 16.29
C SER A 607 24.41 -14.44 17.60
N LYS A 608 24.53 -13.63 18.64
CA LYS A 608 23.87 -13.85 19.94
C LYS A 608 22.37 -13.53 19.93
N LEU A 609 21.86 -13.04 18.84
CA LEU A 609 20.48 -12.56 18.69
C LEU A 609 19.68 -13.44 17.73
N LYS A 610 20.04 -14.71 17.62
CA LYS A 610 19.37 -15.69 16.78
C LYS A 610 17.85 -15.65 16.97
N ASP A 611 17.14 -15.85 15.88
CA ASP A 611 15.68 -15.84 15.77
C ASP A 611 14.99 -14.48 16.08
N ARG A 612 15.78 -13.42 16.24
CA ARG A 612 15.23 -12.08 16.47
C ARG A 612 15.24 -11.26 15.20
N ARG A 613 14.13 -10.60 14.93
CA ARG A 613 14.02 -9.57 13.88
C ARG A 613 14.34 -8.18 14.40
N THR A 614 14.29 -8.00 15.70
CA THR A 614 14.50 -6.69 16.34
C THR A 614 15.68 -6.75 17.29
N ILE A 615 16.62 -5.88 17.07
CA ILE A 615 17.78 -5.68 17.94
C ILE A 615 17.56 -4.36 18.67
N ALA A 616 17.23 -4.44 19.97
CA ALA A 616 17.14 -3.26 20.82
C ALA A 616 18.45 -3.11 21.58
N ILE A 617 19.17 -2.03 21.36
CA ILE A 617 20.39 -1.70 22.09
C ILE A 617 20.00 -0.75 23.23
N PRO A 618 20.04 -1.18 24.49
CA PRO A 618 19.78 -0.27 25.60
C PRO A 618 20.95 0.70 25.72
N VAL A 619 20.65 1.98 25.69
CA VAL A 619 21.59 3.02 26.08
C VAL A 619 21.23 3.40 27.51
N ASN A 620 22.03 2.99 28.47
CA ASN A 620 21.79 3.34 29.87
C ASN A 620 22.51 4.65 30.24
N ALA A 621 22.16 5.22 31.39
CA ALA A 621 22.72 6.49 31.88
C ALA A 621 24.25 6.53 31.99
N ASN A 622 24.91 5.38 31.92
CA ASN A 622 26.36 5.25 31.95
C ASN A 622 26.99 5.17 30.56
N VAL A 623 26.18 5.11 29.50
CA VAL A 623 26.63 5.11 28.12
C VAL A 623 26.04 6.36 27.46
N SER A 624 26.76 7.45 27.57
CA SER A 624 26.45 8.65 26.79
C SER A 624 26.65 8.32 25.31
N VAL A 625 25.64 8.57 24.52
CA VAL A 625 25.73 8.51 23.05
C VAL A 625 25.39 9.93 22.56
N PRO A 626 26.40 10.81 22.50
CA PRO A 626 26.18 12.19 22.14
C PRO A 626 25.66 12.36 20.73
N ASP A 627 25.09 13.52 20.47
CA ASP A 627 24.65 13.91 19.14
C ASP A 627 25.78 13.78 18.12
N GLY A 628 25.45 13.20 16.96
CA GLY A 628 26.43 12.95 15.90
C GLY A 628 27.23 11.65 16.05
N THR A 629 27.01 10.85 17.11
CA THR A 629 27.58 9.50 17.19
C THR A 629 27.07 8.66 16.02
N LYS A 630 28.00 7.97 15.35
CA LYS A 630 27.67 7.06 14.27
C LYS A 630 27.68 5.62 14.77
N VAL A 631 26.60 4.91 14.53
CA VAL A 631 26.51 3.48 14.79
C VAL A 631 26.75 2.74 13.49
N LYS A 632 27.82 1.96 13.47
CA LYS A 632 28.19 1.15 12.32
C LYS A 632 27.58 -0.23 12.44
N VAL A 633 26.86 -0.65 11.41
CA VAL A 633 26.23 -1.95 11.30
C VAL A 633 26.84 -2.67 10.11
N SER A 634 27.38 -3.87 10.35
CA SER A 634 27.92 -4.75 9.31
C SER A 634 27.19 -6.08 9.37
N LEU A 635 26.56 -6.49 8.29
CA LEU A 635 25.82 -7.75 8.16
C LEU A 635 26.27 -8.51 6.91
N THR A 636 26.43 -9.81 7.01
CA THR A 636 26.76 -10.70 5.89
C THR A 636 26.17 -12.09 6.05
N ASN A 637 25.77 -12.73 4.96
CA ASN A 637 25.33 -14.13 4.93
C ASN A 637 26.00 -14.95 3.81
N GLY A 638 27.15 -14.54 3.33
CA GLY A 638 27.87 -15.23 2.26
C GLY A 638 27.46 -14.85 0.82
N SER A 639 26.20 -14.55 0.58
CA SER A 639 25.72 -14.00 -0.71
C SER A 639 25.46 -12.49 -0.66
N PHE A 640 25.52 -11.92 0.51
CA PHE A 640 25.11 -10.58 0.85
C PHE A 640 26.09 -9.98 1.87
N SER A 641 26.46 -8.74 1.68
CA SER A 641 27.23 -7.96 2.66
C SER A 641 26.76 -6.52 2.64
N GLU A 642 26.28 -6.03 3.77
CA GLU A 642 25.91 -4.62 3.95
C GLU A 642 26.66 -4.00 5.11
N GLU A 643 27.11 -2.78 4.89
CA GLU A 643 27.70 -1.93 5.91
C GLU A 643 27.05 -0.53 5.81
N PHE A 644 26.54 -0.02 6.93
CA PHE A 644 25.95 1.30 6.99
C PHE A 644 26.19 1.96 8.34
N GLU A 645 26.15 3.27 8.36
CA GLU A 645 26.28 4.09 9.56
C GLU A 645 24.96 4.77 9.89
N ILE A 646 24.55 4.70 11.14
CA ILE A 646 23.34 5.34 11.66
C ILE A 646 23.78 6.56 12.49
N PRO A 647 23.40 7.78 12.14
CA PRO A 647 23.64 8.94 12.98
C PRO A 647 22.72 8.89 14.20
N VAL A 648 23.26 9.19 15.35
CA VAL A 648 22.48 9.35 16.60
C VAL A 648 22.23 10.84 16.81
N LYS A 649 21.02 11.19 17.13
CA LYS A 649 20.65 12.57 17.51
C LYS A 649 20.20 12.58 18.96
N GLU A 650 20.81 13.43 19.77
CA GLU A 650 20.34 13.71 21.13
C GLU A 650 19.12 14.63 21.05
N VAL A 651 18.05 14.23 21.72
CA VAL A 651 16.86 15.06 21.88
C VAL A 651 16.53 15.11 23.36
N GLU A 652 16.40 16.31 23.88
CA GLU A 652 15.99 16.55 25.24
C GLU A 652 14.54 16.07 25.43
N LEU A 653 14.34 14.99 26.18
CA LEU A 653 13.00 14.61 26.62
C LEU A 653 12.55 15.64 27.65
N ARG A 654 11.61 16.50 27.28
CA ARG A 654 10.92 17.33 28.27
C ARG A 654 10.26 16.41 29.30
N ASN A 655 10.50 16.69 30.57
CA ASN A 655 9.97 15.91 31.68
C ASN A 655 8.45 15.74 31.56
N ARG A 656 7.99 14.54 31.29
CA ARG A 656 6.56 14.20 31.23
C ARG A 656 5.84 14.19 32.59
N TRP A 657 6.55 14.53 33.69
CA TRP A 657 6.07 14.37 35.04
C TRP A 657 6.10 15.66 35.88
N GLN A 658 6.18 16.81 35.22
CA GLN A 658 5.96 18.09 35.91
C GLN A 658 4.67 18.75 35.45
#